data_7586f273e73132b1066dd6e561e1df36
#
_entry.id   7586f273e73132b1066dd6e561e1df36
#
_cell.length_a   1.000
_cell.length_b   1.000
_cell.length_c   1.000
_cell.angle_alpha   90.00
_cell.angle_beta   90.00
_cell.angle_gamma   90.00
#
_symmetry.space_group_name_H-M   'P 1'
#
loop_
_entity.id
_entity.type
_entity.pdbx_description
1 polymer ?
#
loop_
_entity_poly.entity_id
_entity_poly.type
_entity_poly.pdbx_seq_one_letter_code
_entity_poly.pdbx_strand_id
1 'polypeptide(L)'
;ELFSNTSLSLDLNNGQLNNQGGLINASGVLLLKNLNGVANQNGEISSAQAFSLNASSLDNSGGKLLSSQALTLVVNKALSNLKGNISGAALSINSDSLDNTQGMISSRAGLDVTVNTALTNAQGTLIGDGNVNLSAATADNRLGQLASKQNLDAQIGNLQQQNGQMLAQGTLTLRGDALDNRQNGFIGATQALAINVTNIDNRGGELSSQDTMTLTGQQLNNSDKGQVLAQKALTLNMAQTTNRGNGLLSSQAGLTLIGSTLDNTGGALSALKALGIDLSAALDNSQGLISGEDILTLNAGSLTNTAGSVSSAANLTLDSTGAISNQGGKLVTDGALKLTSTGLDNSQRGTISGKGLLTLKTGNFDNSQNGRVSSNDRLELTSAQLTNSSGGSIGSSQALTASVSRLSQQGGKLFSNTSLSLDLNNGQLDNQNGLIKAPGALVLKNVNEVLNQNGEISSAQAFTVNAQQLNNTGGKLLSNQLLTLRIARALNNVKGMIAAAGVDAVVNTLDNTGGTLTSRNDLGLTVTGLLTNRDNGLINATQALKVGAASLDNQNGQVLGGTGLILNATSINNTAKGLINSTGTLNLTAGSLDAGNGGEVSATRDMTLVLNALSLNGGRVMGDAGLSIDMVGNDLNNLGGLITADGQLTFSRLRDLNNQSGEVSSAQSFTLSGRTLDNSSGKLISSNVLTVGATNLLNQNGLISGWQGLNVSGNRLDNRNSGTLSSRNGNLVTTLTGELLNGGNGALVSQNTLSVTADSLDNSGGILSSGTGQTLTVSGVLNN
;
A
#
# COMPACT_ATOMS: atom_id res chain seq x y z
N GLU A 1 -68.75 56.51 23.77
CA GLU A 1 -68.43 55.44 24.71
C GLU A 1 -69.68 54.69 25.13
N LEU A 2 -69.64 53.36 25.08
CA LEU A 2 -70.64 52.47 25.67
C LEU A 2 -69.99 51.74 26.85
N PHE A 3 -70.49 52.05 28.03
CA PHE A 3 -69.89 51.54 29.29
C PHE A 3 -70.95 50.99 30.23
N SER A 4 -70.67 49.84 30.84
CA SER A 4 -71.55 49.24 31.88
C SER A 4 -70.73 48.66 33.04
N ASN A 5 -71.10 49.02 34.28
CA ASN A 5 -70.51 48.45 35.49
C ASN A 5 -70.98 47.01 35.79
N THR A 6 -71.99 46.53 35.05
CA THR A 6 -72.50 45.17 35.17
C THR A 6 -72.43 44.43 33.85
N SER A 7 -73.49 44.38 33.08
CA SER A 7 -73.56 43.70 31.80
C SER A 7 -73.91 44.67 30.70
N LEU A 8 -73.41 44.43 29.48
CA LEU A 8 -73.75 45.16 28.27
C LEU A 8 -74.16 44.16 27.17
N SER A 9 -75.34 44.35 26.58
CA SER A 9 -75.84 43.51 25.48
C SER A 9 -76.11 44.44 24.26
N LEU A 10 -75.52 44.13 23.16
CA LEU A 10 -75.75 44.80 21.87
C LEU A 10 -76.23 43.76 20.85
N ASP A 11 -77.41 43.99 20.26
CA ASP A 11 -77.91 43.22 19.11
C ASP A 11 -78.01 44.13 17.90
N LEU A 12 -77.29 43.83 16.85
CA LEU A 12 -77.17 44.67 15.66
C LEU A 12 -78.05 44.21 14.49
N ASN A 13 -78.83 43.14 14.67
CA ASN A 13 -79.76 42.61 13.63
C ASN A 13 -79.03 42.42 12.26
N ASN A 14 -77.83 41.82 12.30
CA ASN A 14 -76.90 41.67 11.17
C ASN A 14 -76.37 42.99 10.59
N GLY A 15 -76.38 44.06 11.36
CA GLY A 15 -75.78 45.34 11.02
C GLY A 15 -74.31 45.42 11.30
N GLN A 16 -73.73 46.64 11.01
CA GLN A 16 -72.35 46.99 11.23
C GLN A 16 -72.15 47.58 12.64
N LEU A 17 -71.16 47.14 13.37
CA LEU A 17 -70.71 47.80 14.59
C LEU A 17 -69.51 48.71 14.24
N ASN A 18 -69.71 50.05 14.32
CA ASN A 18 -68.62 51.02 14.20
C ASN A 18 -68.21 51.54 15.56
N ASN A 19 -67.02 51.13 16.04
CA ASN A 19 -66.40 51.55 17.28
C ASN A 19 -65.04 52.25 16.97
N GLN A 20 -64.89 52.88 15.82
CA GLN A 20 -63.63 53.58 15.45
C GLN A 20 -63.33 54.68 16.48
N GLY A 21 -62.14 54.62 17.16
CA GLY A 21 -61.75 55.49 18.24
C GLY A 21 -62.69 55.47 19.48
N GLY A 22 -63.67 54.57 19.52
CA GLY A 22 -64.65 54.42 20.58
C GLY A 22 -64.26 53.45 21.70
N LEU A 23 -65.07 53.43 22.76
CA LEU A 23 -64.94 52.48 23.86
C LEU A 23 -66.25 51.71 24.03
N ILE A 24 -66.16 50.39 24.01
CA ILE A 24 -67.24 49.48 24.46
C ILE A 24 -66.64 48.65 25.63
N ASN A 25 -67.12 48.86 26.86
CA ASN A 25 -66.60 48.16 28.01
C ASN A 25 -67.72 47.65 28.92
N ALA A 26 -67.59 46.43 29.42
CA ALA A 26 -68.46 45.85 30.43
C ALA A 26 -67.63 45.24 31.59
N SER A 27 -67.87 45.69 32.83
CA SER A 27 -67.25 45.07 34.00
C SER A 27 -67.80 43.66 34.31
N GLY A 28 -69.03 43.35 33.77
CA GLY A 28 -69.64 42.05 33.77
C GLY A 28 -69.71 41.42 32.38
N VAL A 29 -70.79 40.75 32.08
CA VAL A 29 -71.00 40.06 30.78
C VAL A 29 -71.16 41.06 29.66
N LEU A 30 -70.30 40.93 28.60
CA LEU A 30 -70.46 41.60 27.31
C LEU A 30 -71.05 40.63 26.28
N LEU A 31 -72.22 40.97 25.76
CA LEU A 31 -72.92 40.15 24.80
C LEU A 31 -73.08 40.94 23.49
N LEU A 32 -72.43 40.50 22.47
CA LEU A 32 -72.47 41.08 21.13
C LEU A 32 -73.15 40.10 20.18
N LYS A 33 -74.29 40.46 19.61
CA LYS A 33 -75.13 39.58 18.78
C LYS A 33 -75.37 40.14 17.38
N ASN A 34 -75.55 39.22 16.46
CA ASN A 34 -75.99 39.48 15.10
C ASN A 34 -75.17 40.58 14.42
N LEU A 35 -73.85 40.45 14.51
CA LEU A 35 -72.85 41.36 13.88
C LEU A 35 -72.57 40.89 12.49
N ASN A 36 -72.68 41.78 11.46
CA ASN A 36 -72.20 41.51 10.11
C ASN A 36 -70.74 41.94 9.99
N GLY A 37 -70.40 43.16 10.35
CA GLY A 37 -69.06 43.65 10.38
C GLY A 37 -68.73 44.45 11.65
N VAL A 38 -67.47 44.44 12.08
CA VAL A 38 -66.98 45.20 13.23
C VAL A 38 -65.83 46.06 12.81
N ALA A 39 -65.98 47.37 12.92
CA ALA A 39 -64.93 48.39 12.73
C ALA A 39 -64.50 48.90 14.12
N ASN A 40 -63.36 48.41 14.65
CA ASN A 40 -62.79 48.79 15.95
C ASN A 40 -61.41 49.49 15.79
N GLN A 41 -61.20 50.18 14.66
CA GLN A 41 -59.91 50.88 14.41
C GLN A 41 -59.66 51.95 15.47
N ASN A 42 -58.50 51.85 16.16
CA ASN A 42 -58.12 52.69 17.28
C ASN A 42 -59.17 52.70 18.42
N GLY A 43 -60.16 51.82 18.41
CA GLY A 43 -61.16 51.70 19.46
C GLY A 43 -60.83 50.58 20.46
N GLU A 44 -61.60 50.47 21.55
CA GLU A 44 -61.48 49.42 22.52
C GLU A 44 -62.85 48.68 22.72
N ILE A 45 -62.82 47.38 22.66
CA ILE A 45 -63.88 46.48 23.08
C ILE A 45 -63.32 45.61 24.22
N SER A 46 -63.83 45.75 25.43
CA SER A 46 -63.29 45.05 26.56
C SER A 46 -64.33 44.57 27.57
N SER A 47 -64.03 43.42 28.28
CA SER A 47 -64.85 42.85 29.31
C SER A 47 -64.00 42.22 30.43
N ALA A 48 -64.45 42.35 31.69
CA ALA A 48 -63.85 41.61 32.81
C ALA A 48 -64.28 40.15 32.84
N GLN A 49 -65.29 39.75 32.06
CA GLN A 49 -65.76 38.39 31.93
C GLN A 49 -65.49 37.83 30.52
N ALA A 50 -65.68 36.55 30.35
CA ALA A 50 -65.60 35.91 29.03
C ALA A 50 -66.64 36.51 28.08
N PHE A 51 -66.24 36.74 26.79
CA PHE A 51 -67.16 37.10 25.74
C PHE A 51 -66.75 36.51 24.37
N SER A 52 -67.75 36.47 23.53
CA SER A 52 -67.54 36.03 22.15
C SER A 52 -67.94 37.15 21.16
N LEU A 53 -67.20 37.29 20.09
CA LEU A 53 -67.49 38.15 18.98
C LEU A 53 -67.60 37.31 17.69
N ASN A 54 -68.79 37.24 17.14
CA ASN A 54 -69.10 36.51 15.94
C ASN A 54 -69.47 37.55 14.84
N ALA A 55 -68.72 37.62 13.76
CA ALA A 55 -68.93 38.59 12.71
C ALA A 55 -68.52 38.04 11.31
N SER A 56 -69.03 38.65 10.28
CA SER A 56 -68.53 38.38 8.91
C SER A 56 -67.12 38.93 8.67
N SER A 57 -66.82 40.11 9.21
CA SER A 57 -65.49 40.75 9.17
C SER A 57 -65.21 41.53 10.48
N LEU A 58 -63.93 41.60 10.84
CA LEU A 58 -63.48 42.37 12.01
C LEU A 58 -62.23 43.17 11.66
N ASP A 59 -62.29 44.47 11.80
CA ASP A 59 -61.13 45.35 11.67
C ASP A 59 -60.80 45.99 13.02
N ASN A 60 -59.72 45.45 13.66
CA ASN A 60 -59.15 45.90 14.92
C ASN A 60 -57.83 46.65 14.72
N SER A 61 -57.65 47.29 13.55
CA SER A 61 -56.40 47.99 13.25
C SER A 61 -56.12 49.13 14.24
N GLY A 62 -55.00 49.11 14.97
CA GLY A 62 -54.70 50.03 16.05
C GLY A 62 -55.61 49.91 17.27
N GLY A 63 -56.63 49.05 17.25
CA GLY A 63 -57.62 48.90 18.31
C GLY A 63 -57.26 47.83 19.32
N LYS A 64 -58.12 47.67 20.34
CA LYS A 64 -57.98 46.71 21.40
C LYS A 64 -59.23 45.83 21.55
N LEU A 65 -59.01 44.53 21.64
CA LEU A 65 -60.02 43.51 22.05
C LEU A 65 -59.52 42.82 23.29
N LEU A 66 -60.10 43.09 24.44
CA LEU A 66 -59.54 42.61 25.71
C LEU A 66 -60.59 41.85 26.54
N SER A 67 -60.21 40.69 27.06
CA SER A 67 -60.98 39.95 28.03
C SER A 67 -60.11 39.56 29.25
N SER A 68 -60.66 39.79 30.44
CA SER A 68 -59.99 39.27 31.68
C SER A 68 -60.12 37.75 31.82
N GLN A 69 -61.05 37.15 31.09
CA GLN A 69 -61.31 35.68 31.03
C GLN A 69 -61.15 35.18 29.59
N ALA A 70 -62.02 34.26 29.14
CA ALA A 70 -61.93 33.73 27.77
C ALA A 70 -62.46 34.74 26.76
N LEU A 71 -61.78 34.83 25.61
CA LEU A 71 -62.20 35.57 24.42
C LEU A 71 -62.32 34.61 23.23
N THR A 72 -63.50 34.59 22.62
CA THR A 72 -63.69 33.79 21.39
C THR A 72 -64.05 34.69 20.22
N LEU A 73 -63.27 34.64 19.16
CA LEU A 73 -63.50 35.36 17.93
C LEU A 73 -63.82 34.39 16.80
N VAL A 74 -65.00 34.55 16.18
CA VAL A 74 -65.41 33.81 14.99
C VAL A 74 -65.68 34.82 13.87
N VAL A 75 -64.79 34.87 12.89
CA VAL A 75 -64.84 35.84 11.81
C VAL A 75 -64.88 35.11 10.48
N ASN A 76 -66.03 35.08 9.83
CA ASN A 76 -66.25 34.26 8.62
C ASN A 76 -65.40 34.65 7.41
N LYS A 77 -64.84 35.89 7.38
CA LYS A 77 -63.97 36.41 6.35
C LYS A 77 -62.67 36.91 6.98
N ALA A 78 -62.29 38.17 6.76
CA ALA A 78 -61.07 38.75 7.21
C ALA A 78 -61.12 39.27 8.66
N LEU A 79 -60.13 38.94 9.45
CA LEU A 79 -59.78 39.57 10.73
C LEU A 79 -58.51 40.39 10.54
N SER A 80 -58.62 41.73 10.65
CA SER A 80 -57.45 42.63 10.70
C SER A 80 -57.14 43.00 12.15
N ASN A 81 -55.90 42.75 12.62
CA ASN A 81 -55.36 43.22 13.86
C ASN A 81 -54.05 44.03 13.57
N LEU A 82 -54.01 44.74 12.44
CA LEU A 82 -52.85 45.57 12.03
C LEU A 82 -52.51 46.59 13.15
N LYS A 83 -51.34 46.48 13.78
CA LYS A 83 -50.94 47.29 14.94
C LYS A 83 -51.96 47.23 16.14
N GLY A 84 -52.89 46.33 16.12
CA GLY A 84 -53.88 46.15 17.15
C GLY A 84 -53.45 45.23 18.28
N ASN A 85 -54.26 45.14 19.32
CA ASN A 85 -54.06 44.22 20.45
C ASN A 85 -55.30 43.40 20.71
N ILE A 86 -55.12 42.06 20.65
CA ILE A 86 -56.17 41.09 21.05
C ILE A 86 -55.61 40.27 22.21
N SER A 87 -56.30 40.31 23.37
CA SER A 87 -55.80 39.64 24.57
C SER A 87 -56.94 39.01 25.37
N GLY A 88 -56.70 37.82 25.92
CA GLY A 88 -57.62 37.10 26.80
C GLY A 88 -56.87 36.21 27.81
N ALA A 89 -57.58 35.75 28.89
CA ALA A 89 -57.03 34.74 29.75
C ALA A 89 -56.94 33.39 28.97
N ALA A 90 -57.94 33.00 28.22
CA ALA A 90 -57.87 32.00 27.15
C ALA A 90 -58.35 32.65 25.86
N LEU A 91 -57.75 32.33 24.73
CA LEU A 91 -58.09 32.98 23.47
C LEU A 91 -58.32 31.96 22.35
N SER A 92 -59.46 32.04 21.71
CA SER A 92 -59.79 31.23 20.54
C SER A 92 -60.15 32.16 19.35
N ILE A 93 -59.46 32.01 18.24
CA ILE A 93 -59.66 32.75 17.03
C ILE A 93 -59.97 31.76 15.90
N ASN A 94 -61.06 31.96 15.20
CA ASN A 94 -61.41 31.27 13.96
C ASN A 94 -61.71 32.30 12.90
N SER A 95 -60.95 32.31 11.82
CA SER A 95 -61.14 33.27 10.73
C SER A 95 -60.81 32.68 9.36
N ASP A 96 -61.33 33.27 8.29
CA ASP A 96 -60.89 32.88 6.95
C ASP A 96 -59.47 33.39 6.66
N SER A 97 -59.20 34.66 6.98
CA SER A 97 -57.86 35.22 6.98
C SER A 97 -57.60 36.08 8.22
N LEU A 98 -56.36 36.16 8.67
CA LEU A 98 -55.91 36.94 9.82
C LEU A 98 -54.68 37.78 9.47
N ASP A 99 -54.83 39.09 9.59
CA ASP A 99 -53.68 40.03 9.48
C ASP A 99 -53.33 40.58 10.87
N ASN A 100 -52.22 40.11 11.47
CA ASN A 100 -51.64 40.59 12.70
C ASN A 100 -50.34 41.35 12.46
N THR A 101 -50.18 41.98 11.31
CA THR A 101 -49.00 42.77 10.99
C THR A 101 -48.74 43.88 12.01
N GLN A 102 -47.55 43.81 12.68
CA GLN A 102 -47.18 44.73 13.78
C GLN A 102 -48.18 44.70 14.94
N GLY A 103 -49.12 43.76 14.96
CA GLY A 103 -50.15 43.61 16.01
C GLY A 103 -49.69 42.63 17.12
N MET A 104 -50.45 42.60 18.18
CA MET A 104 -50.26 41.68 19.31
C MET A 104 -51.50 40.82 19.54
N ILE A 105 -51.30 39.51 19.54
CA ILE A 105 -52.28 38.52 19.98
C ILE A 105 -51.69 37.76 21.18
N SER A 106 -52.32 37.84 22.33
CA SER A 106 -51.78 37.22 23.56
C SER A 106 -52.82 36.51 24.40
N SER A 107 -52.46 35.38 24.97
CA SER A 107 -53.26 34.62 25.92
C SER A 107 -52.49 34.27 27.18
N ARG A 108 -53.09 34.40 28.35
CA ARG A 108 -52.48 34.02 29.63
C ARG A 108 -52.59 32.53 29.94
N ALA A 109 -53.38 31.82 29.14
CA ALA A 109 -53.52 30.36 29.18
C ALA A 109 -53.40 29.79 27.75
N GLY A 110 -54.29 28.95 27.30
CA GLY A 110 -54.30 28.40 25.94
C GLY A 110 -54.62 29.44 24.86
N LEU A 111 -54.00 29.30 23.70
CA LEU A 111 -54.27 30.10 22.53
C LEU A 111 -54.56 29.17 21.34
N ASP A 112 -55.76 29.22 20.83
CA ASP A 112 -56.18 28.44 19.67
C ASP A 112 -56.46 29.40 18.50
N VAL A 113 -55.73 29.25 17.42
CA VAL A 113 -55.88 30.09 16.21
C VAL A 113 -56.07 29.19 14.99
N THR A 114 -57.23 29.28 14.38
CA THR A 114 -57.57 28.60 13.14
C THR A 114 -57.83 29.64 12.04
N VAL A 115 -57.04 29.60 11.00
CA VAL A 115 -57.13 30.48 9.85
C VAL A 115 -57.28 29.60 8.60
N ASN A 116 -58.37 29.70 7.90
CA ASN A 116 -58.62 28.82 6.74
C ASN A 116 -57.66 29.09 5.55
N THR A 117 -57.28 30.36 5.34
CA THR A 117 -56.47 30.73 4.19
C THR A 117 -55.09 31.29 4.66
N ALA A 118 -54.97 32.58 4.92
CA ALA A 118 -53.69 33.24 5.19
C ALA A 118 -53.63 33.88 6.56
N LEU A 119 -52.59 33.51 7.34
CA LEU A 119 -52.17 34.23 8.54
C LEU A 119 -51.00 35.14 8.21
N THR A 120 -51.11 36.46 8.38
CA THR A 120 -50.02 37.39 8.31
C THR A 120 -49.65 37.84 9.73
N ASN A 121 -48.45 37.50 10.23
CA ASN A 121 -47.90 37.90 11.51
C ASN A 121 -46.57 38.66 11.31
N ALA A 122 -46.43 39.34 10.16
CA ALA A 122 -45.20 40.06 9.82
C ALA A 122 -44.95 41.19 10.84
N GLN A 123 -43.77 41.15 11.53
CA GLN A 123 -43.43 42.02 12.66
C GLN A 123 -44.45 42.01 13.79
N GLY A 124 -45.40 41.07 13.79
CA GLY A 124 -46.40 40.88 14.82
C GLY A 124 -45.99 39.89 15.90
N THR A 125 -46.76 39.84 17.00
CA THR A 125 -46.54 38.90 18.08
C THR A 125 -47.80 38.07 18.31
N LEU A 126 -47.68 36.77 18.37
CA LEU A 126 -48.68 35.80 18.72
C LEU A 126 -48.13 34.91 19.84
N ILE A 127 -48.64 35.07 21.07
CA ILE A 127 -48.04 34.43 22.24
C ILE A 127 -49.11 33.86 23.21
N GLY A 128 -48.84 32.64 23.70
CA GLY A 128 -49.63 32.02 24.77
C GLY A 128 -48.76 31.65 25.99
N ASP A 129 -49.25 31.97 27.19
CA ASP A 129 -48.63 31.46 28.44
C ASP A 129 -48.96 29.96 28.69
N GLY A 130 -50.00 29.43 28.05
CA GLY A 130 -50.29 28.00 27.95
C GLY A 130 -49.96 27.43 26.58
N ASN A 131 -50.57 26.31 26.24
CA ASN A 131 -50.43 25.70 24.92
C ASN A 131 -50.92 26.62 23.80
N VAL A 132 -50.22 26.63 22.68
CA VAL A 132 -50.59 27.33 21.45
C VAL A 132 -50.90 26.31 20.37
N ASN A 133 -52.11 26.31 19.84
CA ASN A 133 -52.50 25.53 18.66
C ASN A 133 -52.73 26.50 17.50
N LEU A 134 -52.07 26.30 16.42
CA LEU A 134 -52.14 27.17 15.24
C LEU A 134 -52.41 26.37 13.98
N SER A 135 -53.41 26.74 13.22
CA SER A 135 -53.70 26.16 11.91
C SER A 135 -53.90 27.23 10.87
N ALA A 136 -53.17 27.13 9.72
CA ALA A 136 -53.34 28.02 8.60
C ALA A 136 -52.91 27.32 7.28
N ALA A 137 -53.55 27.67 6.15
CA ALA A 137 -53.09 27.20 4.87
C ALA A 137 -51.73 27.82 4.53
N THR A 138 -51.53 29.13 4.81
CA THR A 138 -50.28 29.82 4.70
C THR A 138 -50.02 30.74 5.89
N ALA A 139 -48.78 30.89 6.32
CA ALA A 139 -48.43 31.85 7.37
C ALA A 139 -47.19 32.65 6.97
N ASP A 140 -47.30 34.00 7.10
CA ASP A 140 -46.18 34.91 6.99
C ASP A 140 -45.78 35.41 8.38
N ASN A 141 -44.68 34.89 8.94
CA ASN A 141 -44.12 35.28 10.23
C ASN A 141 -42.78 36.00 10.08
N ARG A 142 -42.56 36.66 8.97
CA ARG A 142 -41.31 37.43 8.73
C ARG A 142 -41.15 38.54 9.74
N LEU A 143 -39.98 38.54 10.45
CA LEU A 143 -39.71 39.47 11.53
C LEU A 143 -40.72 39.39 12.70
N GLY A 144 -41.63 38.43 12.69
CA GLY A 144 -42.68 38.24 13.70
C GLY A 144 -42.29 37.21 14.75
N GLN A 145 -43.09 37.08 15.79
CA GLN A 145 -42.92 36.12 16.89
C GLN A 145 -44.19 35.29 17.05
N LEU A 146 -43.98 33.96 17.02
CA LEU A 146 -44.94 32.94 17.44
C LEU A 146 -44.37 32.24 18.68
N ALA A 147 -45.04 32.30 19.85
CA ALA A 147 -44.41 31.76 21.05
C ALA A 147 -45.47 31.10 22.01
N SER A 148 -45.00 30.05 22.69
CA SER A 148 -45.73 29.39 23.77
C SER A 148 -44.80 29.18 24.97
N LYS A 149 -45.31 29.47 26.20
CA LYS A 149 -44.60 29.07 27.43
C LYS A 149 -44.81 27.60 27.80
N GLN A 150 -45.64 26.89 27.05
CA GLN A 150 -45.82 25.43 27.13
C GLN A 150 -45.57 24.81 25.74
N ASN A 151 -46.52 24.04 25.23
CA ASN A 151 -46.36 23.40 23.93
C ASN A 151 -46.92 24.29 22.80
N LEU A 152 -46.29 24.22 21.64
CA LEU A 152 -46.75 24.83 20.41
C LEU A 152 -46.99 23.76 19.36
N ASP A 153 -48.20 23.64 18.91
CA ASP A 153 -48.60 22.76 17.80
C ASP A 153 -49.10 23.60 16.62
N ALA A 154 -48.34 23.56 15.50
CA ALA A 154 -48.64 24.33 14.32
C ALA A 154 -48.84 23.44 13.10
N GLN A 155 -50.01 23.55 12.48
CA GLN A 155 -50.36 22.94 11.21
C GLN A 155 -50.43 24.06 10.16
N ILE A 156 -49.30 24.28 9.43
CA ILE A 156 -49.20 25.37 8.49
C ILE A 156 -48.73 24.81 7.14
N GLY A 157 -49.54 24.93 6.10
CA GLY A 157 -49.18 24.44 4.77
C GLY A 157 -47.87 25.09 4.28
N ASN A 158 -47.80 26.41 4.18
CA ASN A 158 -46.57 27.12 3.79
C ASN A 158 -46.25 28.20 4.85
N LEU A 159 -45.08 28.06 5.50
CA LEU A 159 -44.59 29.03 6.48
C LEU A 159 -43.42 29.83 5.97
N GLN A 160 -43.57 31.16 5.95
CA GLN A 160 -42.48 32.12 5.75
C GLN A 160 -41.97 32.61 7.10
N GLN A 161 -40.71 32.29 7.47
CA GLN A 161 -40.15 32.50 8.78
C GLN A 161 -38.88 33.36 8.76
N GLN A 162 -38.55 34.02 7.64
CA GLN A 162 -37.32 34.79 7.49
C GLN A 162 -37.20 35.91 8.54
N ASN A 163 -36.09 35.92 9.31
CA ASN A 163 -35.88 36.78 10.48
C ASN A 163 -37.00 36.67 11.54
N GLY A 164 -37.92 35.73 11.44
CA GLY A 164 -38.97 35.50 12.41
C GLY A 164 -38.55 34.50 13.51
N GLN A 165 -39.36 34.43 14.57
CA GLN A 165 -39.11 33.51 15.68
C GLN A 165 -40.36 32.61 15.94
N MET A 166 -40.13 31.31 16.12
CA MET A 166 -41.13 30.36 16.57
C MET A 166 -40.56 29.60 17.78
N LEU A 167 -41.16 29.77 18.98
CA LEU A 167 -40.58 29.34 20.24
C LEU A 167 -41.58 28.59 21.12
N ALA A 168 -41.13 27.45 21.70
CA ALA A 168 -41.87 26.78 22.76
C ALA A 168 -40.97 26.48 23.95
N GLN A 169 -41.47 26.76 25.19
CA GLN A 169 -40.83 26.30 26.41
C GLN A 169 -41.11 24.82 26.70
N GLY A 170 -42.12 24.26 26.10
CA GLY A 170 -42.42 22.82 26.04
C GLY A 170 -41.98 22.20 24.74
N THR A 171 -42.80 21.33 24.19
CA THR A 171 -42.59 20.73 22.86
C THR A 171 -43.07 21.66 21.75
N LEU A 172 -42.38 21.62 20.60
CA LEU A 172 -42.85 22.28 19.39
C LEU A 172 -43.05 21.24 18.28
N THR A 173 -44.24 21.25 17.71
CA THR A 173 -44.55 20.43 16.54
C THR A 173 -44.98 21.35 15.40
N LEU A 174 -44.35 21.21 14.27
CA LEU A 174 -44.70 21.91 13.02
C LEU A 174 -44.99 20.90 11.91
N ARG A 175 -46.17 21.02 11.29
CA ARG A 175 -46.56 20.18 10.15
C ARG A 175 -46.97 21.06 8.98
N GLY A 176 -46.56 20.65 7.75
CA GLY A 176 -46.90 21.40 6.55
C GLY A 176 -46.21 20.91 5.29
N ASP A 177 -46.32 21.74 4.25
CA ASP A 177 -45.75 21.45 2.92
C ASP A 177 -44.41 22.15 2.70
N ALA A 178 -44.28 23.43 3.11
CA ALA A 178 -43.05 24.19 2.94
C ALA A 178 -42.74 25.08 4.15
N LEU A 179 -41.50 25.08 4.58
CA LEU A 179 -40.91 25.96 5.57
C LEU A 179 -39.77 26.76 4.95
N ASP A 180 -39.91 28.09 4.93
CA ASP A 180 -38.83 29.01 4.58
C ASP A 180 -38.29 29.68 5.84
N ASN A 181 -37.24 29.09 6.46
CA ASN A 181 -36.59 29.58 7.68
C ASN A 181 -35.26 30.32 7.39
N ARG A 182 -35.11 30.84 6.18
CA ARG A 182 -33.88 31.54 5.78
C ARG A 182 -33.62 32.85 6.56
N GLN A 183 -32.43 33.42 6.36
CA GLN A 183 -32.11 34.79 6.81
C GLN A 183 -32.33 34.97 8.31
N ASN A 184 -31.67 34.19 9.16
CA ASN A 184 -31.79 34.19 10.61
C ASN A 184 -33.20 33.84 11.14
N GLY A 185 -34.02 33.14 10.36
CA GLY A 185 -35.24 32.56 10.91
C GLY A 185 -34.90 31.57 12.01
N PHE A 186 -35.64 31.61 13.14
CA PHE A 186 -35.36 30.78 14.30
C PHE A 186 -36.60 29.98 14.72
N ILE A 187 -36.44 28.66 14.83
CA ILE A 187 -37.45 27.77 15.40
C ILE A 187 -36.78 27.00 16.55
N GLY A 188 -37.31 27.16 17.75
CA GLY A 188 -36.73 26.60 18.96
C GLY A 188 -37.71 25.98 19.94
N ALA A 189 -37.29 24.88 20.61
CA ALA A 189 -38.02 24.25 21.67
C ALA A 189 -37.10 23.93 22.86
N THR A 190 -37.58 24.12 24.09
CA THR A 190 -36.84 23.70 25.31
C THR A 190 -36.99 22.18 25.54
N GLN A 191 -38.07 21.59 25.07
CA GLN A 191 -38.22 20.14 25.01
C GLN A 191 -38.11 19.63 23.56
N ALA A 192 -38.78 18.57 23.20
CA ALA A 192 -38.66 18.00 21.86
C ALA A 192 -39.18 18.94 20.76
N LEU A 193 -38.41 19.01 19.67
CA LEU A 193 -38.82 19.70 18.44
C LEU A 193 -39.10 18.67 17.34
N ALA A 194 -40.31 18.67 16.82
CA ALA A 194 -40.71 17.83 15.71
C ALA A 194 -41.18 18.67 14.52
N ILE A 195 -40.49 18.58 13.40
CA ILE A 195 -40.84 19.26 12.14
C ILE A 195 -41.15 18.19 11.10
N ASN A 196 -42.40 18.08 10.70
CA ASN A 196 -42.85 17.20 9.63
C ASN A 196 -43.35 18.07 8.48
N VAL A 197 -42.41 18.48 7.65
CA VAL A 197 -42.64 19.40 6.54
C VAL A 197 -41.97 18.85 5.29
N THR A 198 -42.70 18.81 4.18
CA THR A 198 -42.20 18.22 2.94
C THR A 198 -40.90 18.88 2.45
N ASN A 199 -40.84 20.22 2.45
CA ASN A 199 -39.65 20.97 2.00
C ASN A 199 -39.23 22.00 3.06
N ILE A 200 -38.01 21.88 3.57
CA ILE A 200 -37.43 22.77 4.57
C ILE A 200 -36.25 23.53 3.95
N ASP A 201 -36.36 24.85 3.87
CA ASP A 201 -35.26 25.74 3.51
C ASP A 201 -34.79 26.49 4.76
N ASN A 202 -33.66 26.02 5.34
CA ASN A 202 -33.03 26.57 6.56
C ASN A 202 -31.70 27.29 6.26
N ARG A 203 -31.51 27.82 5.06
CA ARG A 203 -30.27 28.51 4.70
C ARG A 203 -30.06 29.77 5.54
N GLY A 204 -28.98 29.79 6.33
CA GLY A 204 -28.70 30.87 7.26
C GLY A 204 -29.74 31.01 8.37
N GLY A 205 -30.59 30.03 8.60
CA GLY A 205 -31.54 29.95 9.72
C GLY A 205 -31.10 28.96 10.77
N GLU A 206 -31.85 28.88 11.87
CA GLU A 206 -31.57 27.94 12.97
C GLU A 206 -32.82 27.16 13.38
N LEU A 207 -32.67 25.85 13.49
CA LEU A 207 -33.59 24.93 14.14
C LEU A 207 -32.89 24.38 15.38
N SER A 208 -33.47 24.59 16.58
CA SER A 208 -32.78 24.31 17.84
C SER A 208 -33.69 23.62 18.86
N SER A 209 -33.19 22.58 19.52
CA SER A 209 -33.90 21.91 20.61
C SER A 209 -32.93 21.65 21.78
N GLN A 210 -33.40 21.92 23.00
CA GLN A 210 -32.67 21.55 24.22
C GLN A 210 -32.93 20.08 24.64
N ASP A 211 -33.73 19.36 23.88
CA ASP A 211 -33.96 17.91 24.02
C ASP A 211 -33.75 17.22 22.68
N THR A 212 -34.61 16.34 22.28
CA THR A 212 -34.56 15.62 21.00
C THR A 212 -35.16 16.46 19.87
N MET A 213 -34.61 16.22 18.66
CA MET A 213 -35.14 16.84 17.46
C MET A 213 -35.40 15.79 16.39
N THR A 214 -36.51 15.88 15.73
CA THR A 214 -36.88 15.05 14.58
C THR A 214 -37.34 15.91 13.42
N LEU A 215 -36.67 15.77 12.28
CA LEU A 215 -37.09 16.38 11.02
C LEU A 215 -37.49 15.28 10.05
N THR A 216 -38.68 15.41 9.47
CA THR A 216 -39.23 14.43 8.50
C THR A 216 -39.80 15.15 7.29
N GLY A 217 -39.42 14.70 6.08
CA GLY A 217 -39.89 15.30 4.83
C GLY A 217 -39.15 14.76 3.60
N GLN A 218 -39.23 15.51 2.53
CA GLN A 218 -38.58 15.18 1.27
C GLN A 218 -37.24 15.91 1.10
N GLN A 219 -37.20 17.20 1.40
CA GLN A 219 -36.00 18.03 1.18
C GLN A 219 -35.68 18.88 2.41
N LEU A 220 -34.41 18.84 2.83
CA LEU A 220 -33.83 19.77 3.77
C LEU A 220 -32.67 20.51 3.08
N ASN A 221 -32.74 21.83 3.01
CA ASN A 221 -31.60 22.66 2.61
C ASN A 221 -31.12 23.46 3.84
N ASN A 222 -30.00 23.02 4.43
CA ASN A 222 -29.37 23.65 5.59
C ASN A 222 -28.04 24.35 5.21
N SER A 223 -27.93 24.78 3.96
CA SER A 223 -26.67 25.39 3.47
C SER A 223 -26.47 26.83 3.98
N ASP A 224 -25.36 27.43 3.57
CA ASP A 224 -25.09 28.87 3.80
C ASP A 224 -25.14 29.25 5.29
N LYS A 225 -24.46 28.44 6.15
CA LYS A 225 -24.42 28.59 7.62
C LYS A 225 -25.77 28.27 8.31
N GLY A 226 -26.67 27.55 7.69
CA GLY A 226 -27.87 27.03 8.36
C GLY A 226 -27.46 26.09 9.50
N GLN A 227 -28.23 26.10 10.59
CA GLN A 227 -27.93 25.31 11.79
C GLN A 227 -29.14 24.42 12.17
N VAL A 228 -28.86 23.17 12.50
CA VAL A 228 -29.79 22.22 13.10
C VAL A 228 -29.12 21.64 14.32
N LEU A 229 -29.58 22.04 15.53
CA LEU A 229 -28.90 21.80 16.78
C LEU A 229 -29.81 21.09 17.79
N ALA A 230 -29.42 19.88 18.23
CA ALA A 230 -30.12 19.16 19.28
C ALA A 230 -29.20 18.90 20.48
N GLN A 231 -29.67 19.18 21.70
CA GLN A 231 -28.92 18.85 22.92
C GLN A 231 -29.01 17.36 23.29
N LYS A 232 -30.00 16.65 22.77
CA LYS A 232 -30.07 15.19 22.82
C LYS A 232 -30.08 14.63 21.40
N ALA A 233 -30.78 13.53 21.15
CA ALA A 233 -30.76 12.88 19.85
C ALA A 233 -31.35 13.75 18.72
N LEU A 234 -30.67 13.75 17.58
CA LEU A 234 -31.12 14.36 16.34
C LEU A 234 -31.46 13.25 15.33
N THR A 235 -32.67 13.24 14.84
CA THR A 235 -33.13 12.30 13.81
C THR A 235 -33.58 13.08 12.56
N LEU A 236 -32.98 12.78 11.45
CA LEU A 236 -33.30 13.33 10.13
C LEU A 236 -33.84 12.21 9.23
N ASN A 237 -35.10 12.24 8.90
CA ASN A 237 -35.76 11.34 7.95
C ASN A 237 -36.11 12.16 6.71
N MET A 238 -35.12 12.53 5.91
CA MET A 238 -35.26 13.42 4.76
C MET A 238 -34.79 12.70 3.51
N ALA A 239 -35.61 12.62 2.46
CA ALA A 239 -35.19 11.97 1.23
C ALA A 239 -33.90 12.60 0.65
N GLN A 240 -33.81 13.94 0.69
CA GLN A 240 -32.63 14.68 0.25
C GLN A 240 -32.22 15.70 1.32
N THR A 241 -30.96 15.66 1.72
CA THR A 241 -30.38 16.63 2.66
C THR A 241 -29.23 17.35 1.97
N THR A 242 -29.26 18.69 1.98
CA THR A 242 -28.20 19.56 1.51
C THR A 242 -27.68 20.41 2.67
N ASN A 243 -26.37 20.32 2.99
CA ASN A 243 -25.75 20.98 4.14
C ASN A 243 -24.43 21.67 3.70
N ARG A 244 -24.48 22.39 2.59
CA ARG A 244 -23.31 23.03 1.98
C ARG A 244 -22.87 24.31 2.70
N GLY A 245 -21.66 24.76 2.39
CA GLY A 245 -21.25 26.15 2.70
C GLY A 245 -21.30 26.48 4.20
N ASN A 246 -20.64 25.67 5.04
CA ASN A 246 -20.66 25.80 6.50
C ASN A 246 -22.03 25.53 7.16
N GLY A 247 -22.93 24.81 6.49
CA GLY A 247 -24.13 24.27 7.16
C GLY A 247 -23.73 23.32 8.28
N LEU A 248 -24.45 23.35 9.40
CA LEU A 248 -24.17 22.54 10.59
C LEU A 248 -25.36 21.71 10.99
N LEU A 249 -25.17 20.38 11.07
CA LEU A 249 -26.08 19.41 11.67
C LEU A 249 -25.40 18.85 12.91
N SER A 250 -25.87 19.15 14.10
CA SER A 250 -25.15 18.81 15.33
C SER A 250 -26.05 18.23 16.41
N SER A 251 -25.56 17.21 17.10
CA SER A 251 -26.21 16.61 18.27
C SER A 251 -25.20 16.46 19.42
N GLN A 252 -25.60 16.85 20.62
CA GLN A 252 -24.83 16.57 21.85
C GLN A 252 -25.03 15.12 22.36
N ALA A 253 -25.79 14.32 21.63
CA ALA A 253 -25.95 12.87 21.83
C ALA A 253 -25.77 12.13 20.51
N GLY A 254 -26.66 11.24 20.12
CA GLY A 254 -26.59 10.55 18.84
C GLY A 254 -27.25 11.33 17.69
N LEU A 255 -26.72 11.20 16.50
CA LEU A 255 -27.31 11.71 15.27
C LEU A 255 -27.63 10.56 14.32
N THR A 256 -28.84 10.52 13.83
CA THR A 256 -29.27 9.54 12.80
C THR A 256 -29.82 10.30 11.60
N LEU A 257 -29.25 10.03 10.41
CA LEU A 257 -29.71 10.59 9.15
C LEU A 257 -30.08 9.43 8.22
N ILE A 258 -31.32 9.40 7.80
CA ILE A 258 -31.86 8.39 6.88
C ILE A 258 -32.43 9.11 5.65
N GLY A 259 -32.08 8.64 4.46
CA GLY A 259 -32.58 9.25 3.23
C GLY A 259 -32.09 8.60 1.95
N SER A 260 -32.16 9.36 0.90
CA SER A 260 -31.61 8.94 -0.39
C SER A 260 -30.23 9.58 -0.65
N THR A 261 -30.10 10.89 -0.46
CA THR A 261 -28.84 11.61 -0.71
C THR A 261 -28.50 12.59 0.40
N LEU A 262 -27.21 12.76 0.63
CA LEU A 262 -26.65 13.82 1.44
C LEU A 262 -25.55 14.56 0.67
N ASP A 263 -25.71 15.87 0.58
CA ASP A 263 -24.67 16.76 0.09
C ASP A 263 -24.18 17.64 1.24
N ASN A 264 -23.00 17.28 1.77
CA ASN A 264 -22.32 17.97 2.88
C ASN A 264 -21.08 18.74 2.38
N THR A 265 -21.09 19.22 1.14
CA THR A 265 -19.93 19.93 0.57
C THR A 265 -19.60 21.18 1.38
N GLY A 266 -18.43 21.19 2.05
CA GLY A 266 -18.00 22.28 2.93
C GLY A 266 -18.90 22.50 4.15
N GLY A 267 -19.76 21.53 4.48
CA GLY A 267 -20.61 21.54 5.66
C GLY A 267 -20.07 20.65 6.81
N ALA A 268 -20.79 20.59 7.91
CA ALA A 268 -20.41 19.78 9.06
C ALA A 268 -21.59 18.97 9.63
N LEU A 269 -21.35 17.67 9.88
CA LEU A 269 -22.17 16.80 10.71
C LEU A 269 -21.36 16.40 11.94
N SER A 270 -21.92 16.56 13.12
CA SER A 270 -21.25 16.16 14.36
C SER A 270 -22.18 15.54 15.39
N ALA A 271 -21.71 14.51 16.09
CA ALA A 271 -22.41 13.89 17.21
C ALA A 271 -21.43 13.57 18.34
N LEU A 272 -21.81 13.86 19.60
CA LEU A 272 -21.00 13.49 20.77
C LEU A 272 -21.14 12.01 21.16
N LYS A 273 -22.08 11.32 20.56
CA LYS A 273 -22.26 9.86 20.69
C LYS A 273 -22.35 9.24 19.30
N ALA A 274 -23.05 8.14 19.17
CA ALA A 274 -23.15 7.42 17.90
C ALA A 274 -23.70 8.30 16.78
N LEU A 275 -23.05 8.23 15.62
CA LEU A 275 -23.46 8.87 14.37
C LEU A 275 -23.80 7.81 13.34
N GLY A 276 -25.05 7.79 12.91
CA GLY A 276 -25.56 6.88 11.89
C GLY A 276 -26.01 7.63 10.64
N ILE A 277 -25.51 7.27 9.49
CA ILE A 277 -25.93 7.77 8.18
C ILE A 277 -26.33 6.58 7.33
N ASP A 278 -27.55 6.55 6.85
CA ASP A 278 -28.10 5.48 6.02
C ASP A 278 -28.77 6.06 4.77
N LEU A 279 -28.08 5.95 3.63
CA LEU A 279 -28.49 6.55 2.37
C LEU A 279 -28.60 5.48 1.28
N SER A 280 -29.70 5.50 0.57
CA SER A 280 -29.89 4.58 -0.57
C SER A 280 -29.09 4.97 -1.82
N ALA A 281 -28.58 6.22 -1.91
CA ALA A 281 -27.82 6.73 -3.04
C ALA A 281 -26.55 7.46 -2.59
N ALA A 282 -26.20 8.59 -3.18
CA ALA A 282 -24.89 9.25 -3.00
C ALA A 282 -24.78 10.06 -1.70
N LEU A 283 -23.60 10.02 -1.10
CA LEU A 283 -23.11 10.97 -0.12
C LEU A 283 -21.93 11.75 -0.71
N ASP A 284 -22.04 13.09 -0.74
CA ASP A 284 -20.93 13.97 -1.06
C ASP A 284 -20.50 14.73 0.21
N ASN A 285 -19.28 14.45 0.68
CA ASN A 285 -18.62 15.13 1.81
C ASN A 285 -17.37 15.89 1.33
N SER A 286 -17.37 16.35 0.09
CA SER A 286 -16.22 17.12 -0.45
C SER A 286 -15.96 18.36 0.40
N GLN A 287 -14.71 18.49 0.91
CA GLN A 287 -14.30 19.57 1.83
C GLN A 287 -15.16 19.66 3.11
N GLY A 288 -16.04 18.70 3.34
CA GLY A 288 -16.95 18.64 4.49
C GLY A 288 -16.36 17.87 5.67
N LEU A 289 -17.04 17.95 6.80
CA LEU A 289 -16.70 17.23 8.03
C LEU A 289 -17.87 16.33 8.46
N ILE A 290 -17.58 15.07 8.72
CA ILE A 290 -18.46 14.13 9.41
C ILE A 290 -17.68 13.59 10.60
N SER A 291 -18.14 13.88 11.83
CA SER A 291 -17.42 13.53 13.06
C SER A 291 -18.32 12.94 14.13
N GLY A 292 -17.96 11.78 14.65
CA GLY A 292 -18.59 11.15 15.83
C GLY A 292 -17.57 10.95 16.94
N GLU A 293 -17.93 11.37 18.17
CA GLU A 293 -17.10 11.11 19.36
C GLU A 293 -17.29 9.67 19.90
N ASP A 294 -18.10 8.85 19.23
CA ASP A 294 -18.33 7.44 19.50
C ASP A 294 -18.40 6.68 18.15
N ILE A 295 -19.11 5.57 18.07
CA ILE A 295 -19.25 4.75 16.86
C ILE A 295 -19.86 5.59 15.72
N LEU A 296 -19.22 5.51 14.54
CA LEU A 296 -19.73 6.08 13.30
C LEU A 296 -20.05 4.95 12.32
N THR A 297 -21.29 4.91 11.86
CA THR A 297 -21.74 3.98 10.81
C THR A 297 -22.26 4.79 9.62
N LEU A 298 -21.72 4.50 8.45
CA LEU A 298 -22.10 5.16 7.22
C LEU A 298 -22.41 4.11 6.15
N ASN A 299 -23.67 4.06 5.72
CA ASN A 299 -24.12 3.27 4.59
C ASN A 299 -24.53 4.23 3.47
N ALA A 300 -24.06 4.00 2.24
CA ALA A 300 -24.43 4.83 1.10
C ALA A 300 -24.31 4.06 -0.23
N GLY A 301 -25.00 4.53 -1.25
CA GLY A 301 -24.81 4.04 -2.61
C GLY A 301 -23.40 4.36 -3.13
N SER A 302 -22.87 5.55 -2.81
CA SER A 302 -21.48 5.95 -3.07
C SER A 302 -21.05 7.04 -2.08
N LEU A 303 -19.73 7.17 -1.86
CA LEU A 303 -19.16 8.23 -1.03
C LEU A 303 -18.12 9.02 -1.80
N THR A 304 -18.30 10.34 -1.89
CA THR A 304 -17.27 11.29 -2.31
C THR A 304 -16.79 12.04 -1.07
N ASN A 305 -15.53 11.87 -0.68
CA ASN A 305 -14.88 12.53 0.45
C ASN A 305 -13.63 13.30 0.00
N THR A 306 -13.68 13.91 -1.19
CA THR A 306 -12.54 14.64 -1.76
C THR A 306 -12.18 15.83 -0.90
N ALA A 307 -10.94 15.84 -0.37
CA ALA A 307 -10.46 16.83 0.61
C ALA A 307 -11.37 16.98 1.86
N GLY A 308 -12.33 16.09 2.06
CA GLY A 308 -13.21 16.05 3.22
C GLY A 308 -12.65 15.19 4.36
N SER A 309 -13.35 15.17 5.49
CA SER A 309 -12.97 14.37 6.66
C SER A 309 -14.15 13.58 7.19
N VAL A 310 -13.95 12.28 7.36
CA VAL A 310 -14.84 11.39 8.12
C VAL A 310 -14.04 10.84 9.29
N SER A 311 -14.47 11.11 10.51
CA SER A 311 -13.74 10.75 11.71
C SER A 311 -14.63 10.16 12.81
N SER A 312 -14.08 9.20 13.56
CA SER A 312 -14.73 8.59 14.72
C SER A 312 -13.72 8.44 15.86
N ALA A 313 -14.13 8.75 17.10
CA ALA A 313 -13.29 8.49 18.27
C ALA A 313 -13.40 7.03 18.78
N ALA A 314 -14.34 6.24 18.21
CA ALA A 314 -14.46 4.80 18.45
C ALA A 314 -14.34 4.04 17.11
N ASN A 315 -15.21 3.10 16.84
CA ASN A 315 -15.17 2.34 15.58
C ASN A 315 -15.84 3.11 14.42
N LEU A 316 -15.25 2.97 13.23
CA LEU A 316 -15.80 3.49 11.99
C LEU A 316 -16.18 2.35 11.05
N THR A 317 -17.44 2.29 10.65
CA THR A 317 -17.93 1.37 9.62
C THR A 317 -18.40 2.17 8.41
N LEU A 318 -17.85 1.86 7.26
CA LEU A 318 -18.21 2.43 5.95
C LEU A 318 -18.62 1.31 5.02
N ASP A 319 -19.90 1.20 4.70
CA ASP A 319 -20.40 0.24 3.73
C ASP A 319 -21.02 0.99 2.54
N SER A 320 -20.37 0.88 1.37
CA SER A 320 -20.85 1.47 0.12
C SER A 320 -21.16 0.39 -0.90
N THR A 321 -22.34 0.47 -1.50
CA THR A 321 -22.70 -0.42 -2.61
C THR A 321 -22.04 -0.02 -3.94
N GLY A 322 -21.47 1.18 -4.02
CA GLY A 322 -20.70 1.72 -5.13
C GLY A 322 -19.26 2.05 -4.74
N ALA A 323 -18.66 3.00 -5.43
CA ALA A 323 -17.30 3.44 -5.19
C ALA A 323 -17.18 4.46 -4.06
N ILE A 324 -16.02 4.46 -3.41
CA ILE A 324 -15.60 5.48 -2.44
C ILE A 324 -14.43 6.26 -3.04
N SER A 325 -14.57 7.59 -3.14
CA SER A 325 -13.49 8.53 -3.47
C SER A 325 -13.04 9.26 -2.21
N ASN A 326 -11.79 9.05 -1.79
CA ASN A 326 -11.14 9.73 -0.66
C ASN A 326 -9.91 10.53 -1.13
N GLN A 327 -9.94 11.07 -2.34
CA GLN A 327 -8.84 11.84 -2.92
C GLN A 327 -8.52 13.07 -2.06
N GLY A 328 -7.30 13.13 -1.50
CA GLY A 328 -6.90 14.20 -0.57
C GLY A 328 -7.71 14.25 0.73
N GLY A 329 -8.68 13.36 0.91
CA GLY A 329 -9.57 13.30 2.07
C GLY A 329 -9.02 12.44 3.21
N LYS A 330 -9.78 12.38 4.31
CA LYS A 330 -9.42 11.62 5.51
C LYS A 330 -10.56 10.71 5.93
N LEU A 331 -10.25 9.43 6.16
CA LEU A 331 -11.09 8.45 6.82
C LEU A 331 -10.31 7.96 8.04
N VAL A 332 -10.65 8.44 9.23
CA VAL A 332 -9.82 8.28 10.43
C VAL A 332 -10.63 7.80 11.61
N THR A 333 -10.07 6.88 12.39
CA THR A 333 -10.73 6.43 13.63
C THR A 333 -9.71 6.14 14.74
N ASP A 334 -10.13 6.35 15.97
CA ASP A 334 -9.38 5.92 17.15
C ASP A 334 -9.65 4.45 17.53
N GLY A 335 -10.66 3.84 16.93
CA GLY A 335 -10.98 2.42 17.06
C GLY A 335 -10.59 1.60 15.83
N ALA A 336 -11.41 0.57 15.55
CA ALA A 336 -11.31 -0.23 14.33
C ALA A 336 -12.01 0.46 13.15
N LEU A 337 -11.49 0.26 11.95
CA LEU A 337 -12.11 0.71 10.71
C LEU A 337 -12.47 -0.49 9.84
N LYS A 338 -13.74 -0.57 9.46
CA LYS A 338 -14.22 -1.51 8.45
C LYS A 338 -14.73 -0.73 7.25
N LEU A 339 -14.21 -1.02 6.06
CA LEU A 339 -14.62 -0.38 4.83
C LEU A 339 -14.96 -1.46 3.79
N THR A 340 -16.15 -1.35 3.19
CA THR A 340 -16.59 -2.18 2.08
C THR A 340 -17.03 -1.28 0.92
N SER A 341 -16.59 -1.58 -0.32
CA SER A 341 -16.95 -0.82 -1.52
C SER A 341 -16.70 -1.62 -2.80
N THR A 342 -17.22 -1.16 -3.93
CA THR A 342 -16.90 -1.73 -5.25
C THR A 342 -15.61 -1.17 -5.84
N GLY A 343 -15.14 -0.02 -5.37
CA GLY A 343 -13.88 0.61 -5.72
C GLY A 343 -13.49 1.63 -4.67
N LEU A 344 -12.19 1.83 -4.45
CA LEU A 344 -11.65 2.77 -3.47
C LEU A 344 -10.54 3.60 -4.12
N ASP A 345 -10.71 4.90 -4.12
CA ASP A 345 -9.68 5.85 -4.55
C ASP A 345 -9.23 6.67 -3.34
N ASN A 346 -8.02 6.38 -2.84
CA ASN A 346 -7.34 7.09 -1.75
C ASN A 346 -6.10 7.83 -2.27
N SER A 347 -6.08 8.17 -3.55
CA SER A 347 -4.96 8.86 -4.18
C SER A 347 -4.85 10.34 -3.74
N GLN A 348 -3.88 11.07 -4.32
CA GLN A 348 -3.71 12.52 -4.08
C GLN A 348 -3.58 12.90 -2.60
N ARG A 349 -2.76 12.11 -1.85
CA ARG A 349 -2.57 12.28 -0.39
C ARG A 349 -3.79 11.92 0.46
N GLY A 350 -4.73 11.16 -0.06
CA GLY A 350 -5.83 10.60 0.73
C GLY A 350 -5.29 9.78 1.91
N THR A 351 -5.96 9.83 3.03
CA THR A 351 -5.53 9.16 4.27
C THR A 351 -6.63 8.25 4.79
N ILE A 352 -6.28 7.00 5.05
CA ILE A 352 -7.11 6.02 5.77
C ILE A 352 -6.31 5.56 6.98
N SER A 353 -6.80 5.79 8.19
CA SER A 353 -6.05 5.50 9.41
C SER A 353 -6.93 5.04 10.56
N GLY A 354 -6.46 4.06 11.33
CA GLY A 354 -7.10 3.59 12.55
C GLY A 354 -6.09 3.17 13.61
N LYS A 355 -6.45 3.34 14.89
CA LYS A 355 -5.63 2.82 16.00
C LYS A 355 -5.88 1.33 16.24
N GLY A 356 -7.06 0.81 15.88
CA GLY A 356 -7.42 -0.61 15.92
C GLY A 356 -7.26 -1.32 14.59
N LEU A 357 -7.91 -2.50 14.47
CA LEU A 357 -7.91 -3.30 13.24
C LEU A 357 -8.48 -2.49 12.06
N LEU A 358 -7.74 -2.43 10.97
CA LEU A 358 -8.22 -1.97 9.67
C LEU A 358 -8.63 -3.15 8.81
N THR A 359 -9.88 -3.18 8.36
CA THR A 359 -10.38 -4.16 7.38
C THR A 359 -10.89 -3.40 6.15
N LEU A 360 -10.19 -3.54 5.04
CA LEU A 360 -10.54 -2.92 3.76
C LEU A 360 -10.93 -4.01 2.75
N LYS A 361 -12.17 -3.99 2.30
CA LYS A 361 -12.68 -4.89 1.25
C LYS A 361 -13.24 -4.09 0.11
N THR A 362 -12.57 -4.12 -1.04
CA THR A 362 -12.96 -3.30 -2.19
C THR A 362 -12.66 -4.02 -3.52
N GLY A 363 -13.22 -3.52 -4.60
CA GLY A 363 -12.85 -3.95 -5.95
C GLY A 363 -11.44 -3.47 -6.32
N ASN A 364 -11.32 -2.45 -7.15
CA ASN A 364 -10.03 -1.83 -7.40
C ASN A 364 -9.72 -0.80 -6.31
N PHE A 365 -8.46 -0.81 -5.86
CA PHE A 365 -7.96 0.14 -4.87
C PHE A 365 -6.81 0.96 -5.45
N ASP A 366 -6.99 2.27 -5.53
CA ASP A 366 -5.94 3.23 -5.86
C ASP A 366 -5.49 3.98 -4.60
N ASN A 367 -4.23 3.76 -4.20
CA ASN A 367 -3.55 4.46 -3.09
C ASN A 367 -2.31 5.20 -3.62
N SER A 368 -2.29 5.55 -4.90
CA SER A 368 -1.16 6.24 -5.54
C SER A 368 -1.03 7.71 -5.13
N GLN A 369 -0.02 8.40 -5.69
CA GLN A 369 0.17 9.85 -5.50
C GLN A 369 0.20 10.25 -4.02
N ASN A 370 1.05 9.56 -3.24
CA ASN A 370 1.23 9.74 -1.79
C ASN A 370 -0.02 9.41 -0.96
N GLY A 371 -0.94 8.58 -1.45
CA GLY A 371 -2.02 8.01 -0.64
C GLY A 371 -1.47 7.23 0.54
N ARG A 372 -2.12 7.30 1.68
CA ARG A 372 -1.65 6.66 2.91
C ARG A 372 -2.73 5.80 3.56
N VAL A 373 -2.38 4.56 3.86
CA VAL A 373 -3.14 3.65 4.71
C VAL A 373 -2.28 3.24 5.90
N SER A 374 -2.76 3.44 7.12
CA SER A 374 -2.00 3.10 8.32
C SER A 374 -2.88 2.53 9.42
N SER A 375 -2.44 1.43 10.04
CA SER A 375 -3.05 0.86 11.25
C SER A 375 -2.02 0.80 12.37
N ASN A 376 -2.41 1.18 13.58
CA ASN A 376 -1.60 0.94 14.78
C ASN A 376 -1.75 -0.49 15.31
N ASP A 377 -2.66 -1.26 14.76
CA ASP A 377 -2.85 -2.69 15.00
C ASP A 377 -2.66 -3.46 13.68
N ARG A 378 -3.48 -4.45 13.41
CA ARG A 378 -3.46 -5.26 12.18
C ARG A 378 -4.15 -4.55 11.03
N LEU A 379 -3.74 -4.90 9.82
CA LEU A 379 -4.38 -4.45 8.59
C LEU A 379 -4.73 -5.66 7.72
N GLU A 380 -5.99 -5.76 7.35
CA GLU A 380 -6.52 -6.77 6.44
C GLU A 380 -7.05 -6.08 5.18
N LEU A 381 -6.48 -6.42 4.04
CA LEU A 381 -6.82 -5.82 2.76
C LEU A 381 -7.25 -6.90 1.77
N THR A 382 -8.41 -6.74 1.18
CA THR A 382 -8.86 -7.54 0.04
C THR A 382 -9.26 -6.62 -1.09
N SER A 383 -8.63 -6.80 -2.25
CA SER A 383 -8.90 -6.00 -3.45
C SER A 383 -8.66 -6.82 -4.71
N ALA A 384 -9.36 -6.52 -5.79
CA ALA A 384 -9.07 -7.13 -7.08
C ALA A 384 -7.72 -6.65 -7.62
N GLN A 385 -7.52 -5.34 -7.69
CA GLN A 385 -6.26 -4.71 -8.08
C GLN A 385 -5.89 -3.63 -7.07
N LEU A 386 -4.62 -3.60 -6.67
CA LEU A 386 -4.07 -2.59 -5.78
C LEU A 386 -3.00 -1.78 -6.52
N THR A 387 -3.23 -0.49 -6.67
CA THR A 387 -2.26 0.49 -7.14
C THR A 387 -1.76 1.28 -5.93
N ASN A 388 -0.48 1.11 -5.57
CA ASN A 388 0.18 1.80 -4.45
C ASN A 388 1.43 2.54 -4.94
N SER A 389 1.36 3.08 -6.16
CA SER A 389 2.48 3.70 -6.86
C SER A 389 2.74 5.16 -6.46
N SER A 390 3.81 5.75 -7.01
CA SER A 390 4.07 7.20 -6.88
C SER A 390 4.01 7.72 -5.44
N GLY A 391 4.74 7.04 -4.54
CA GLY A 391 4.83 7.41 -3.13
C GLY A 391 3.68 6.91 -2.25
N GLY A 392 2.77 6.10 -2.78
CA GLY A 392 1.73 5.44 -1.99
C GLY A 392 2.31 4.61 -0.84
N SER A 393 1.67 4.62 0.30
CA SER A 393 2.16 3.94 1.51
C SER A 393 1.05 3.18 2.22
N ILE A 394 1.25 1.88 2.40
CA ILE A 394 0.36 1.00 3.15
C ILE A 394 1.18 0.33 4.24
N GLY A 395 0.80 0.53 5.49
CA GLY A 395 1.55 -0.01 6.62
C GLY A 395 0.71 -0.34 7.84
N SER A 396 1.22 -1.27 8.66
CA SER A 396 0.62 -1.63 9.95
C SER A 396 1.68 -1.77 11.04
N SER A 397 1.31 -1.47 12.28
CA SER A 397 2.19 -1.71 13.44
C SER A 397 2.24 -3.18 13.84
N GLN A 398 1.20 -3.94 13.55
CA GLN A 398 1.12 -5.38 13.73
C GLN A 398 1.05 -6.09 12.35
N ALA A 399 0.51 -7.29 12.29
CA ALA A 399 0.43 -8.05 11.05
C ALA A 399 -0.34 -7.32 9.94
N LEU A 400 0.19 -7.39 8.73
CA LEU A 400 -0.48 -6.98 7.51
C LEU A 400 -0.80 -8.21 6.66
N THR A 401 -2.06 -8.39 6.32
CA THR A 401 -2.50 -9.42 5.38
C THR A 401 -3.19 -8.75 4.19
N ALA A 402 -2.70 -9.04 3.00
CA ALA A 402 -3.29 -8.53 1.77
C ALA A 402 -3.58 -9.68 0.80
N SER A 403 -4.77 -9.67 0.19
CA SER A 403 -5.16 -10.58 -0.89
C SER A 403 -5.59 -9.75 -2.09
N VAL A 404 -4.80 -9.82 -3.16
CA VAL A 404 -4.99 -9.04 -4.38
C VAL A 404 -4.62 -9.87 -5.60
N SER A 405 -5.25 -9.66 -6.75
CA SER A 405 -4.88 -10.37 -7.98
C SER A 405 -3.76 -9.65 -8.76
N ARG A 406 -3.54 -8.39 -8.49
CA ARG A 406 -2.43 -7.60 -9.02
C ARG A 406 -2.04 -6.49 -8.04
N LEU A 407 -0.75 -6.41 -7.75
CA LEU A 407 -0.17 -5.30 -6.99
C LEU A 407 0.77 -4.49 -7.88
N SER A 408 0.44 -3.22 -8.09
CA SER A 408 1.33 -2.23 -8.72
C SER A 408 1.84 -1.28 -7.63
N GLN A 409 3.14 -1.42 -7.28
CA GLN A 409 3.78 -0.68 -6.19
C GLN A 409 4.97 0.15 -6.68
N GLN A 410 4.91 0.68 -7.88
CA GLN A 410 5.98 1.45 -8.50
C GLN A 410 6.32 2.72 -7.68
N GLY A 411 7.45 2.67 -6.95
CA GLY A 411 7.86 3.73 -6.03
C GLY A 411 7.03 3.84 -4.75
N GLY A 412 6.19 2.86 -4.46
CA GLY A 412 5.37 2.79 -3.24
C GLY A 412 6.01 2.01 -2.09
N LYS A 413 5.31 1.94 -0.96
CA LYS A 413 5.73 1.21 0.23
C LYS A 413 4.61 0.33 0.76
N LEU A 414 4.92 -0.94 0.98
CA LEU A 414 4.06 -1.91 1.65
C LEU A 414 4.86 -2.54 2.80
N PHE A 415 4.48 -2.28 4.03
CA PHE A 415 5.27 -2.72 5.17
C PHE A 415 4.44 -3.07 6.40
N SER A 416 5.00 -3.92 7.23
CA SER A 416 4.50 -4.19 8.57
C SER A 416 5.66 -4.08 9.57
N ASN A 417 5.39 -3.69 10.80
CA ASN A 417 6.39 -3.71 11.86
C ASN A 417 6.55 -5.11 12.49
N THR A 418 5.70 -6.07 12.15
CA THR A 418 5.81 -7.47 12.58
C THR A 418 5.86 -8.42 11.38
N SER A 419 4.73 -8.85 10.84
CA SER A 419 4.64 -9.81 9.74
C SER A 419 3.79 -9.29 8.58
N LEU A 420 4.14 -9.68 7.37
CA LEU A 420 3.44 -9.34 6.16
C LEU A 420 3.11 -10.62 5.37
N SER A 421 1.84 -10.82 5.07
CA SER A 421 1.36 -11.89 4.19
C SER A 421 0.67 -11.28 2.97
N LEU A 422 1.18 -11.57 1.79
CA LEU A 422 0.65 -11.11 0.52
C LEU A 422 0.27 -12.30 -0.35
N ASP A 423 -1.01 -12.45 -0.67
CA ASP A 423 -1.53 -13.43 -1.61
C ASP A 423 -1.89 -12.74 -2.92
N LEU A 424 -1.23 -13.13 -4.01
CA LEU A 424 -1.43 -12.52 -5.34
C LEU A 424 -2.48 -13.27 -6.17
N ASN A 425 -3.09 -14.35 -5.65
CA ASN A 425 -4.10 -15.14 -6.39
C ASN A 425 -3.64 -15.54 -7.81
N ASN A 426 -2.38 -15.96 -7.95
CA ASN A 426 -1.67 -16.27 -9.19
C ASN A 426 -1.45 -15.05 -10.12
N GLY A 427 -1.49 -13.86 -9.59
CA GLY A 427 -1.26 -12.63 -10.31
C GLY A 427 0.18 -12.11 -10.26
N GLN A 428 0.34 -10.84 -10.57
CA GLN A 428 1.62 -10.16 -10.71
C GLN A 428 1.92 -9.27 -9.50
N LEU A 429 3.17 -9.34 -9.03
CA LEU A 429 3.76 -8.39 -8.08
C LEU A 429 4.70 -7.44 -8.84
N ASP A 430 4.30 -6.19 -9.00
CA ASP A 430 5.15 -5.13 -9.55
C ASP A 430 5.63 -4.21 -8.41
N ASN A 431 6.89 -4.39 -8.01
CA ASN A 431 7.58 -3.63 -6.94
C ASN A 431 8.71 -2.76 -7.51
N GLN A 432 8.59 -2.29 -8.76
CA GLN A 432 9.63 -1.45 -9.36
C GLN A 432 9.85 -0.16 -8.54
N ASN A 433 11.10 0.11 -8.15
CA ASN A 433 11.46 1.23 -7.27
C ASN A 433 10.71 1.25 -5.93
N GLY A 434 9.98 0.19 -5.59
CA GLY A 434 9.13 0.09 -4.39
C GLY A 434 9.81 -0.62 -3.23
N LEU A 435 9.13 -0.62 -2.08
CA LEU A 435 9.60 -1.29 -0.86
C LEU A 435 8.53 -2.23 -0.32
N ILE A 436 8.87 -3.51 -0.16
CA ILE A 436 8.09 -4.50 0.60
C ILE A 436 8.95 -4.96 1.77
N LYS A 437 8.49 -4.72 3.00
CA LYS A 437 9.31 -5.00 4.19
C LYS A 437 8.52 -5.52 5.37
N ALA A 438 9.05 -6.56 6.02
CA ALA A 438 8.59 -7.00 7.34
C ALA A 438 9.78 -7.49 8.17
N PRO A 439 10.00 -7.03 9.41
CA PRO A 439 11.04 -7.57 10.28
C PRO A 439 10.71 -8.98 10.80
N GLY A 440 9.43 -9.34 10.87
CA GLY A 440 8.97 -10.71 11.14
C GLY A 440 8.75 -11.51 9.86
N ALA A 441 7.82 -12.45 9.89
CA ALA A 441 7.54 -13.31 8.74
C ALA A 441 7.07 -12.50 7.52
N LEU A 442 7.71 -12.73 6.39
CA LEU A 442 7.27 -12.28 5.07
C LEU A 442 6.78 -13.48 4.27
N VAL A 443 5.53 -13.48 3.88
CA VAL A 443 4.90 -14.60 3.15
C VAL A 443 4.33 -14.08 1.84
N LEU A 444 4.88 -14.55 0.74
CA LEU A 444 4.41 -14.28 -0.63
C LEU A 444 3.76 -15.55 -1.18
N LYS A 445 2.46 -15.50 -1.44
CA LYS A 445 1.66 -16.66 -1.90
C LYS A 445 1.13 -16.44 -3.31
N ASN A 446 1.05 -17.53 -4.07
CA ASN A 446 0.37 -17.57 -5.36
C ASN A 446 0.84 -16.44 -6.29
N VAL A 447 2.16 -16.27 -6.41
CA VAL A 447 2.78 -15.24 -7.23
C VAL A 447 3.14 -15.85 -8.58
N ASN A 448 2.64 -15.29 -9.67
CA ASN A 448 3.02 -15.73 -11.01
C ASN A 448 4.30 -15.02 -11.49
N GLU A 449 4.38 -13.73 -11.33
CA GLU A 449 5.51 -12.90 -11.76
C GLU A 449 5.88 -11.86 -10.71
N VAL A 450 7.19 -11.68 -10.49
CA VAL A 450 7.73 -10.63 -9.61
C VAL A 450 8.61 -9.68 -10.43
N LEU A 451 8.23 -8.42 -10.47
CA LEU A 451 9.00 -7.33 -11.03
C LEU A 451 9.54 -6.49 -9.87
N ASN A 452 10.84 -6.60 -9.58
CA ASN A 452 11.51 -5.92 -8.46
C ASN A 452 12.67 -5.02 -8.93
N GLN A 453 12.57 -4.48 -10.16
CA GLN A 453 13.63 -3.64 -10.72
C GLN A 453 13.83 -2.38 -9.86
N ASN A 454 15.05 -2.19 -9.36
CA ASN A 454 15.42 -1.12 -8.42
C ASN A 454 14.58 -1.11 -7.13
N GLY A 455 13.73 -2.11 -6.90
CA GLY A 455 12.90 -2.24 -5.69
C GLY A 455 13.60 -3.04 -4.59
N GLU A 456 13.01 -3.06 -3.40
CA GLU A 456 13.48 -3.88 -2.28
C GLU A 456 12.35 -4.76 -1.76
N ILE A 457 12.66 -6.06 -1.57
CA ILE A 457 11.85 -7.02 -0.82
C ILE A 457 12.72 -7.55 0.30
N SER A 458 12.35 -7.30 1.56
CA SER A 458 13.22 -7.61 2.68
C SER A 458 12.49 -8.13 3.92
N SER A 459 13.12 -9.09 4.62
CA SER A 459 12.66 -9.63 5.90
C SER A 459 13.86 -9.93 6.83
N ALA A 460 13.66 -9.77 8.14
CA ALA A 460 14.64 -10.28 9.10
C ALA A 460 14.48 -11.79 9.37
N GLN A 461 13.39 -12.42 8.91
CA GLN A 461 13.14 -13.85 8.99
C GLN A 461 13.34 -14.54 7.65
N ALA A 462 13.34 -15.87 7.66
CA ALA A 462 13.35 -16.65 6.43
C ALA A 462 12.08 -16.38 5.59
N PHE A 463 12.24 -16.33 4.27
CA PHE A 463 11.09 -16.27 3.37
C PHE A 463 11.37 -16.96 2.03
N THR A 464 10.29 -17.25 1.34
CA THR A 464 10.33 -17.94 0.04
C THR A 464 9.69 -17.05 -1.05
N VAL A 465 10.34 -17.00 -2.20
CA VAL A 465 9.74 -16.49 -3.44
C VAL A 465 9.52 -17.68 -4.37
N ASN A 466 8.27 -17.98 -4.63
CA ASN A 466 7.86 -19.02 -5.59
C ASN A 466 7.09 -18.34 -6.72
N ALA A 467 7.68 -18.32 -7.93
CA ALA A 467 7.11 -17.62 -9.09
C ALA A 467 7.52 -18.27 -10.40
N GLN A 468 6.84 -17.97 -11.49
CA GLN A 468 7.28 -18.35 -12.83
C GLN A 468 8.50 -17.53 -13.26
N GLN A 469 8.51 -16.23 -12.97
CA GLN A 469 9.58 -15.32 -13.34
C GLN A 469 9.86 -14.34 -12.18
N LEU A 470 11.13 -13.99 -12.03
CA LEU A 470 11.58 -12.94 -11.10
C LEU A 470 12.59 -12.02 -11.79
N ASN A 471 12.23 -10.75 -11.92
CA ASN A 471 13.15 -9.73 -12.41
C ASN A 471 13.59 -8.82 -11.25
N ASN A 472 14.83 -9.00 -10.82
CA ASN A 472 15.49 -8.23 -9.76
C ASN A 472 16.59 -7.30 -10.31
N THR A 473 16.48 -6.85 -11.55
CA THR A 473 17.47 -5.95 -12.16
C THR A 473 17.64 -4.68 -11.32
N GLY A 474 18.85 -4.43 -10.82
CA GLY A 474 19.14 -3.30 -9.91
C GLY A 474 18.42 -3.36 -8.56
N GLY A 475 17.56 -4.35 -8.35
CA GLY A 475 16.74 -4.51 -7.14
C GLY A 475 17.45 -5.28 -6.03
N LYS A 476 16.77 -5.40 -4.89
CA LYS A 476 17.30 -6.08 -3.70
C LYS A 476 16.31 -7.10 -3.16
N LEU A 477 16.80 -8.32 -2.92
CA LEU A 477 16.12 -9.35 -2.14
C LEU A 477 16.98 -9.66 -0.92
N LEU A 478 16.48 -9.35 0.29
CA LEU A 478 17.29 -9.39 1.50
C LEU A 478 16.62 -10.22 2.60
N SER A 479 17.36 -11.16 3.18
CA SER A 479 16.92 -11.91 4.36
C SER A 479 18.01 -11.98 5.41
N ASN A 480 17.65 -11.83 6.69
CA ASN A 480 18.60 -12.11 7.75
C ASN A 480 18.72 -13.60 8.11
N GLN A 481 17.87 -14.45 7.52
CA GLN A 481 17.87 -15.90 7.65
C GLN A 481 17.93 -16.58 6.28
N LEU A 482 17.24 -17.69 6.09
CA LEU A 482 17.19 -18.42 4.82
C LEU A 482 16.30 -17.69 3.80
N LEU A 483 16.83 -17.46 2.61
CA LEU A 483 16.06 -17.06 1.44
C LEU A 483 15.93 -18.25 0.49
N THR A 484 14.70 -18.65 0.21
CA THR A 484 14.40 -19.74 -0.71
C THR A 484 13.81 -19.18 -2.00
N LEU A 485 14.43 -19.50 -3.12
CA LEU A 485 13.96 -19.10 -4.45
C LEU A 485 13.54 -20.32 -5.27
N ARG A 486 12.32 -20.35 -5.75
CA ARG A 486 11.77 -21.39 -6.63
C ARG A 486 11.18 -20.72 -7.86
N ILE A 487 12.01 -20.55 -8.90
CA ILE A 487 11.64 -19.78 -10.10
C ILE A 487 11.61 -20.73 -11.30
N ALA A 488 10.41 -21.00 -11.78
CA ALA A 488 10.20 -22.04 -12.78
C ALA A 488 10.82 -21.71 -14.15
N ARG A 489 10.99 -20.43 -14.51
CA ARG A 489 11.58 -19.98 -15.76
C ARG A 489 12.85 -19.16 -15.53
N ALA A 490 12.77 -17.84 -15.47
CA ALA A 490 13.90 -16.95 -15.46
C ALA A 490 14.03 -16.16 -14.15
N LEU A 491 15.20 -16.17 -13.56
CA LEU A 491 15.66 -15.22 -12.54
C LEU A 491 16.64 -14.25 -13.19
N ASN A 492 16.28 -12.98 -13.25
CA ASN A 492 17.13 -11.92 -13.72
C ASN A 492 17.60 -11.08 -12.52
N ASN A 493 18.91 -11.10 -12.21
CA ASN A 493 19.56 -10.35 -11.15
C ASN A 493 20.63 -9.39 -11.69
N VAL A 494 20.46 -8.92 -12.93
CA VAL A 494 21.42 -7.99 -13.57
C VAL A 494 21.60 -6.74 -12.71
N LYS A 495 22.85 -6.50 -12.24
CA LYS A 495 23.18 -5.40 -11.31
C LYS A 495 22.32 -5.38 -10.04
N GLY A 496 21.59 -6.45 -9.77
CA GLY A 496 20.76 -6.62 -8.57
C GLY A 496 21.53 -7.26 -7.41
N MET A 497 20.92 -7.28 -6.24
CA MET A 497 21.47 -7.89 -5.04
C MET A 497 20.51 -8.91 -4.46
N ILE A 498 20.97 -10.14 -4.29
CA ILE A 498 20.30 -11.17 -3.52
C ILE A 498 21.22 -11.55 -2.38
N ALA A 499 20.85 -11.25 -1.14
CA ALA A 499 21.70 -11.45 0.02
C ALA A 499 20.92 -12.02 1.22
N ALA A 500 21.44 -13.08 1.83
CA ALA A 500 20.81 -13.71 2.97
C ALA A 500 21.83 -14.35 3.94
N ALA A 501 21.36 -14.84 5.09
CA ALA A 501 22.20 -15.69 5.93
C ALA A 501 22.42 -17.06 5.26
N GLY A 502 21.40 -17.63 4.65
CA GLY A 502 21.48 -18.79 3.77
C GLY A 502 20.69 -18.54 2.50
N VAL A 503 21.11 -19.13 1.37
CA VAL A 503 20.36 -19.07 0.12
C VAL A 503 20.17 -20.48 -0.44
N ASP A 504 18.94 -20.80 -0.81
CA ASP A 504 18.60 -22.02 -1.53
C ASP A 504 17.75 -21.66 -2.76
N ALA A 505 18.36 -21.73 -3.93
CA ALA A 505 17.75 -21.30 -5.18
C ALA A 505 17.67 -22.45 -6.19
N VAL A 506 16.47 -22.68 -6.71
CA VAL A 506 16.21 -23.59 -7.85
C VAL A 506 15.53 -22.78 -8.93
N VAL A 507 16.18 -22.65 -10.06
CA VAL A 507 15.73 -21.80 -11.19
C VAL A 507 16.01 -22.50 -12.53
N ASN A 508 15.26 -22.16 -13.58
CA ASN A 508 15.61 -22.68 -14.90
C ASN A 508 16.78 -21.90 -15.51
N THR A 509 16.72 -20.59 -15.58
CA THR A 509 17.84 -19.74 -16.00
C THR A 509 18.12 -18.64 -14.98
N LEU A 510 19.40 -18.30 -14.79
CA LEU A 510 19.83 -17.17 -13.96
C LEU A 510 20.75 -16.26 -14.74
N ASP A 511 20.39 -14.98 -14.83
CA ASP A 511 21.29 -13.93 -15.28
C ASP A 511 21.71 -13.06 -14.07
N ASN A 512 22.97 -13.18 -13.66
CA ASN A 512 23.60 -12.42 -12.58
C ASN A 512 24.68 -11.45 -13.13
N THR A 513 24.53 -11.00 -14.38
CA THR A 513 25.49 -10.06 -15.01
C THR A 513 25.63 -8.78 -14.18
N GLY A 514 26.84 -8.51 -13.67
CA GLY A 514 27.11 -7.38 -12.77
C GLY A 514 26.34 -7.42 -11.46
N GLY A 515 25.61 -8.49 -11.18
CA GLY A 515 24.79 -8.65 -9.98
C GLY A 515 25.52 -9.37 -8.84
N THR A 516 24.92 -9.36 -7.67
CA THR A 516 25.47 -10.03 -6.47
C THR A 516 24.45 -11.04 -5.94
N LEU A 517 24.88 -12.29 -5.81
CA LEU A 517 24.20 -13.36 -5.10
C LEU A 517 25.11 -13.85 -3.97
N THR A 518 24.77 -13.51 -2.73
CA THR A 518 25.66 -13.78 -1.59
C THR A 518 24.94 -14.39 -0.40
N SER A 519 25.65 -15.27 0.30
CA SER A 519 25.21 -15.88 1.54
C SER A 519 26.28 -15.74 2.63
N ARG A 520 25.85 -15.43 3.87
CA ARG A 520 26.75 -15.44 5.04
C ARG A 520 27.09 -16.85 5.55
N ASN A 521 26.26 -17.82 5.22
CA ASN A 521 26.45 -19.24 5.49
C ASN A 521 26.52 -19.99 4.16
N ASP A 522 25.77 -21.07 4.02
CA ASP A 522 25.72 -21.88 2.82
C ASP A 522 24.89 -21.24 1.70
N LEU A 523 25.30 -21.50 0.47
CA LEU A 523 24.55 -21.15 -0.73
C LEU A 523 24.39 -22.40 -1.61
N GLY A 524 23.14 -22.81 -1.79
CA GLY A 524 22.76 -23.82 -2.77
C GLY A 524 22.12 -23.17 -3.99
N LEU A 525 22.69 -23.39 -5.16
CA LEU A 525 22.18 -22.88 -6.44
C LEU A 525 22.02 -24.00 -7.44
N THR A 526 20.82 -24.27 -7.87
CA THR A 526 20.54 -25.23 -8.95
C THR A 526 19.89 -24.48 -10.10
N VAL A 527 20.59 -24.44 -11.25
CA VAL A 527 20.13 -23.83 -12.50
C VAL A 527 19.99 -24.92 -13.54
N THR A 528 18.79 -25.28 -13.94
CA THR A 528 18.59 -26.39 -14.88
C THR A 528 19.02 -26.07 -16.31
N GLY A 529 19.17 -24.79 -16.65
CA GLY A 529 19.67 -24.26 -17.92
C GLY A 529 20.92 -23.42 -17.77
N LEU A 530 20.94 -22.24 -18.36
CA LEU A 530 22.08 -21.33 -18.38
C LEU A 530 22.19 -20.50 -17.09
N LEU A 531 23.36 -20.52 -16.49
CA LEU A 531 23.79 -19.59 -15.43
C LEU A 531 24.78 -18.60 -16.03
N THR A 532 24.39 -17.33 -16.12
CA THR A 532 25.24 -16.23 -16.55
C THR A 532 25.70 -15.44 -15.31
N ASN A 533 27.02 -15.29 -15.12
CA ASN A 533 27.65 -14.53 -14.03
C ASN A 533 28.75 -13.63 -14.56
N ARG A 534 28.46 -12.84 -15.59
CA ARG A 534 29.42 -12.04 -16.35
C ARG A 534 29.65 -10.66 -15.73
N ASP A 535 30.69 -9.97 -16.22
CA ASP A 535 30.91 -8.54 -16.04
C ASP A 535 30.87 -8.09 -14.58
N ASN A 536 31.74 -8.68 -13.75
CA ASN A 536 31.81 -8.54 -12.29
C ASN A 536 30.59 -9.14 -11.55
N GLY A 537 29.84 -10.05 -12.16
CA GLY A 537 28.83 -10.84 -11.45
C GLY A 537 29.48 -11.63 -10.30
N LEU A 538 28.89 -11.59 -9.13
CA LEU A 538 29.41 -12.24 -7.92
C LEU A 538 28.42 -13.30 -7.41
N ILE A 539 28.88 -14.54 -7.29
CA ILE A 539 28.21 -15.61 -6.55
C ILE A 539 29.13 -16.00 -5.40
N ASN A 540 28.70 -15.78 -4.16
CA ASN A 540 29.58 -15.97 -3.00
C ASN A 540 28.85 -16.63 -1.82
N ALA A 541 29.49 -17.60 -1.19
CA ALA A 541 29.10 -18.11 0.11
C ALA A 541 30.27 -18.00 1.09
N THR A 542 30.04 -17.46 2.28
CA THR A 542 31.09 -17.41 3.32
C THR A 542 31.42 -18.81 3.87
N GLN A 543 30.46 -19.74 3.80
CA GLN A 543 30.69 -21.14 4.12
C GLN A 543 30.70 -22.01 2.84
N ALA A 544 29.84 -22.99 2.75
CA ALA A 544 29.82 -23.89 1.59
C ALA A 544 29.00 -23.32 0.43
N LEU A 545 29.61 -23.36 -0.77
CA LEU A 545 28.93 -23.02 -2.01
C LEU A 545 28.70 -24.29 -2.83
N LYS A 546 27.45 -24.55 -3.19
CA LYS A 546 27.10 -25.62 -4.10
C LYS A 546 26.38 -25.05 -5.32
N VAL A 547 26.95 -25.21 -6.49
CA VAL A 547 26.40 -24.77 -7.77
C VAL A 547 26.21 -25.95 -8.70
N GLY A 548 24.99 -26.12 -9.20
CA GLY A 548 24.68 -27.02 -10.29
C GLY A 548 24.09 -26.24 -11.46
N ALA A 549 24.62 -26.36 -12.68
CA ALA A 549 24.10 -25.71 -13.86
C ALA A 549 24.21 -26.61 -15.11
N ALA A 550 23.31 -26.43 -16.09
CA ALA A 550 23.58 -27.04 -17.39
C ALA A 550 24.80 -26.38 -18.05
N SER A 551 24.87 -25.05 -18.03
CA SER A 551 26.06 -24.29 -18.45
C SER A 551 26.28 -23.10 -17.54
N LEU A 552 27.56 -22.80 -17.26
CA LEU A 552 28.00 -21.61 -16.53
C LEU A 552 28.81 -20.71 -17.44
N ASP A 553 28.37 -19.47 -17.59
CA ASP A 553 29.14 -18.41 -18.23
C ASP A 553 29.60 -17.41 -17.16
N ASN A 554 30.91 -17.52 -16.77
CA ASN A 554 31.54 -16.74 -15.72
C ASN A 554 32.59 -15.78 -16.28
N GLN A 555 32.45 -15.30 -17.52
CA GLN A 555 33.41 -14.36 -18.13
C GLN A 555 33.50 -13.06 -17.30
N ASN A 556 34.70 -12.76 -16.81
CA ASN A 556 34.95 -11.61 -15.92
C ASN A 556 34.02 -11.61 -14.67
N GLY A 557 33.51 -12.78 -14.24
CA GLY A 557 32.69 -12.96 -13.06
C GLY A 557 33.44 -13.69 -11.95
N GLN A 558 32.82 -13.82 -10.79
CA GLN A 558 33.41 -14.45 -9.62
C GLN A 558 32.45 -15.49 -9.00
N VAL A 559 32.93 -16.69 -8.75
CA VAL A 559 32.26 -17.77 -8.02
C VAL A 559 33.14 -18.16 -6.84
N LEU A 560 32.74 -17.81 -5.61
CA LEU A 560 33.59 -17.87 -4.42
C LEU A 560 32.95 -18.72 -3.32
N GLY A 561 33.66 -19.77 -2.89
CA GLY A 561 33.28 -20.60 -1.75
C GLY A 561 34.23 -20.39 -0.56
N GLY A 562 33.71 -20.17 0.64
CA GLY A 562 34.52 -20.03 1.86
C GLY A 562 35.09 -21.38 2.32
N THR A 563 34.30 -22.20 2.98
CA THR A 563 34.79 -23.49 3.52
C THR A 563 34.88 -24.60 2.47
N GLY A 564 34.18 -24.43 1.35
CA GLY A 564 34.22 -25.36 0.22
C GLY A 564 33.35 -24.88 -0.96
N LEU A 565 33.73 -25.33 -2.16
CA LEU A 565 33.00 -25.14 -3.39
C LEU A 565 32.75 -26.48 -4.10
N ILE A 566 31.48 -26.75 -4.37
CA ILE A 566 31.09 -27.84 -5.27
C ILE A 566 30.43 -27.25 -6.49
N LEU A 567 31.02 -27.46 -7.66
CA LEU A 567 30.54 -26.94 -8.93
C LEU A 567 30.34 -28.07 -9.93
N ASN A 568 29.11 -28.29 -10.36
CA ASN A 568 28.76 -29.28 -11.36
C ASN A 568 28.10 -28.62 -12.57
N ALA A 569 28.66 -28.85 -13.78
CA ALA A 569 28.08 -28.30 -15.01
C ALA A 569 28.40 -29.18 -16.22
N THR A 570 27.62 -29.07 -17.29
CA THR A 570 28.01 -29.68 -18.57
C THR A 570 29.10 -28.85 -19.26
N SER A 571 29.04 -27.53 -19.19
CA SER A 571 30.08 -26.63 -19.71
C SER A 571 30.32 -25.42 -18.81
N ILE A 572 31.57 -25.02 -18.71
CA ILE A 572 31.97 -23.84 -17.93
C ILE A 572 32.87 -22.94 -18.82
N ASN A 573 32.43 -21.72 -19.02
CA ASN A 573 33.21 -20.65 -19.61
C ASN A 573 33.65 -19.69 -18.51
N ASN A 574 34.94 -19.81 -18.10
CA ASN A 574 35.57 -18.98 -17.07
C ASN A 574 36.63 -18.06 -17.66
N THR A 575 36.50 -17.67 -18.93
CA THR A 575 37.49 -16.85 -19.66
C THR A 575 37.44 -15.39 -19.22
N ALA A 576 38.30 -14.57 -19.84
CA ALA A 576 38.35 -13.12 -19.66
C ALA A 576 38.48 -12.70 -18.19
N LYS A 577 39.42 -13.34 -17.44
CA LYS A 577 39.66 -13.12 -16.01
C LYS A 577 38.50 -13.60 -15.08
N GLY A 578 37.66 -14.52 -15.54
CA GLY A 578 36.71 -15.19 -14.68
C GLY A 578 37.41 -15.90 -13.52
N LEU A 579 36.87 -15.82 -12.32
CA LEU A 579 37.45 -16.41 -11.11
C LEU A 579 36.48 -17.46 -10.51
N ILE A 580 36.96 -18.68 -10.36
CA ILE A 580 36.34 -19.74 -9.58
C ILE A 580 37.31 -20.06 -8.44
N ASN A 581 36.96 -19.71 -7.20
CA ASN A 581 37.88 -19.84 -6.06
C ASN A 581 37.18 -20.43 -4.83
N SER A 582 37.94 -21.18 -4.05
CA SER A 582 37.54 -21.60 -2.71
C SER A 582 38.68 -21.37 -1.71
N THR A 583 38.40 -20.72 -0.58
CA THR A 583 39.35 -20.66 0.55
C THR A 583 39.36 -21.98 1.35
N GLY A 584 38.46 -22.90 1.05
CA GLY A 584 38.46 -24.29 1.51
C GLY A 584 38.75 -25.25 0.36
N THR A 585 38.08 -26.38 0.32
CA THR A 585 38.19 -27.38 -0.77
C THR A 585 37.41 -26.93 -2.02
N LEU A 586 37.82 -27.40 -3.20
CA LEU A 586 37.12 -27.19 -4.44
C LEU A 586 36.93 -28.54 -5.17
N ASN A 587 35.66 -28.87 -5.45
CA ASN A 587 35.30 -30.02 -6.27
C ASN A 587 34.55 -29.54 -7.49
N LEU A 588 35.14 -29.65 -8.68
CA LEU A 588 34.57 -29.25 -9.93
C LEU A 588 34.42 -30.45 -10.87
N THR A 589 33.21 -30.69 -11.28
CA THR A 589 32.91 -31.71 -12.31
C THR A 589 32.22 -31.06 -13.49
N ALA A 590 32.83 -31.17 -14.68
CA ALA A 590 32.23 -30.62 -15.89
C ALA A 590 32.58 -31.43 -17.15
N GLY A 591 31.72 -31.35 -18.16
CA GLY A 591 32.06 -31.83 -19.49
C GLY A 591 33.21 -31.01 -20.09
N SER A 592 33.16 -29.69 -19.99
CA SER A 592 34.24 -28.79 -20.45
C SER A 592 34.44 -27.62 -19.49
N LEU A 593 35.71 -27.23 -19.32
CA LEU A 593 36.14 -25.99 -18.65
C LEU A 593 37.05 -25.23 -19.56
N ASP A 594 36.65 -24.03 -19.96
CA ASP A 594 37.52 -23.05 -20.60
C ASP A 594 37.84 -21.93 -19.61
N ALA A 595 39.11 -21.80 -19.22
CA ALA A 595 39.61 -20.75 -18.37
C ALA A 595 40.65 -19.86 -19.11
N GLY A 596 40.57 -19.79 -20.42
CA GLY A 596 41.46 -18.97 -21.22
C GLY A 596 41.42 -17.46 -20.92
N ASN A 597 42.39 -16.70 -21.55
CA ASN A 597 42.44 -15.25 -21.40
C ASN A 597 42.47 -14.76 -19.95
N GLY A 598 43.30 -15.38 -19.11
CA GLY A 598 43.52 -15.01 -17.73
C GLY A 598 42.43 -15.50 -16.74
N GLY A 599 41.58 -16.41 -17.16
CA GLY A 599 40.64 -17.07 -16.24
C GLY A 599 41.38 -17.91 -15.18
N GLU A 600 40.84 -17.98 -13.99
CA GLU A 600 41.47 -18.65 -12.82
C GLU A 600 40.53 -19.63 -12.15
N VAL A 601 41.06 -20.79 -11.81
CA VAL A 601 40.43 -21.76 -10.90
C VAL A 601 41.45 -22.06 -9.80
N SER A 602 41.08 -21.75 -8.56
CA SER A 602 42.01 -21.86 -7.43
C SER A 602 41.36 -22.36 -6.13
N ALA A 603 42.14 -23.00 -5.29
CA ALA A 603 41.70 -23.41 -3.94
C ALA A 603 42.87 -23.35 -2.96
N THR A 604 42.57 -22.93 -1.71
CA THR A 604 43.56 -22.92 -0.62
C THR A 604 43.76 -24.31 0.01
N ARG A 605 42.78 -25.19 -0.13
CA ARG A 605 42.89 -26.59 0.29
C ARG A 605 42.81 -27.50 -0.94
N ASP A 606 42.54 -28.78 -0.71
CA ASP A 606 42.51 -29.77 -1.80
C ASP A 606 41.52 -29.41 -2.89
N MET A 607 41.98 -29.51 -4.13
CA MET A 607 41.18 -29.27 -5.31
C MET A 607 41.09 -30.53 -6.18
N THR A 608 39.89 -30.86 -6.57
CA THR A 608 39.61 -31.96 -7.52
C THR A 608 38.85 -31.44 -8.73
N LEU A 609 39.44 -31.67 -9.90
CA LEU A 609 38.82 -31.38 -11.18
C LEU A 609 38.57 -32.67 -11.94
N VAL A 610 37.30 -32.92 -12.36
CA VAL A 610 36.92 -34.08 -13.17
C VAL A 610 36.33 -33.52 -14.49
N LEU A 611 37.07 -33.67 -15.58
CA LEU A 611 36.78 -32.94 -16.82
C LEU A 611 36.93 -33.82 -18.07
N ASN A 612 36.07 -33.66 -19.06
CA ASN A 612 36.27 -34.24 -20.37
C ASN A 612 37.13 -33.33 -21.31
N ALA A 613 37.14 -32.03 -21.03
CA ALA A 613 37.99 -31.08 -21.77
C ALA A 613 38.42 -29.96 -20.81
N LEU A 614 39.71 -29.61 -20.82
CA LEU A 614 40.26 -28.47 -20.11
C LEU A 614 41.07 -27.62 -21.08
N SER A 615 40.73 -26.33 -21.19
CA SER A 615 41.46 -25.34 -21.98
C SER A 615 41.88 -24.15 -21.09
N LEU A 616 43.19 -23.88 -21.03
CA LEU A 616 43.70 -22.78 -20.21
C LEU A 616 44.22 -21.59 -21.02
N ASN A 617 44.52 -21.70 -22.29
CA ASN A 617 44.94 -20.59 -23.18
C ASN A 617 45.32 -19.28 -22.49
N GLY A 618 46.44 -19.29 -21.70
CA GLY A 618 46.86 -18.19 -20.84
C GLY A 618 46.10 -18.03 -19.53
N GLY A 619 45.31 -19.01 -19.13
CA GLY A 619 44.63 -19.05 -17.84
C GLY A 619 45.39 -19.83 -16.76
N ARG A 620 44.78 -20.04 -15.59
CA ARG A 620 45.45 -20.63 -14.42
C ARG A 620 44.60 -21.63 -13.68
N VAL A 621 45.21 -22.71 -13.22
CA VAL A 621 44.69 -23.63 -12.22
C VAL A 621 45.71 -23.74 -11.07
N MET A 622 45.34 -23.31 -9.86
CA MET A 622 46.28 -23.16 -8.77
C MET A 622 45.74 -23.81 -7.47
N GLY A 623 46.47 -24.73 -6.86
CA GLY A 623 46.19 -25.33 -5.60
C GLY A 623 47.25 -25.02 -4.56
N ASP A 624 46.92 -24.33 -3.47
CA ASP A 624 47.85 -24.12 -2.35
C ASP A 624 48.10 -25.45 -1.53
N ALA A 625 47.25 -26.43 -1.75
CA ALA A 625 47.43 -27.81 -1.19
C ALA A 625 47.42 -28.83 -2.33
N GLY A 626 46.75 -29.98 -2.17
CA GLY A 626 46.65 -31.00 -3.22
C GLY A 626 45.80 -30.58 -4.42
N LEU A 627 46.28 -30.89 -5.65
CA LEU A 627 45.55 -30.69 -6.89
C LEU A 627 45.44 -32.01 -7.64
N SER A 628 44.21 -32.48 -7.84
CA SER A 628 43.91 -33.66 -8.64
C SER A 628 43.15 -33.27 -9.91
N ILE A 629 43.69 -33.64 -11.07
CA ILE A 629 43.05 -33.39 -12.39
C ILE A 629 42.78 -34.72 -13.06
N ASP A 630 41.56 -35.08 -13.22
CA ASP A 630 41.11 -36.29 -13.91
C ASP A 630 40.48 -35.88 -15.27
N MET A 631 41.13 -36.29 -16.36
CA MET A 631 40.70 -35.93 -17.72
C MET A 631 39.72 -36.93 -18.34
N VAL A 632 39.33 -37.97 -17.62
CA VAL A 632 38.39 -38.99 -18.05
C VAL A 632 38.77 -39.62 -19.41
N GLY A 633 40.06 -39.73 -19.72
CA GLY A 633 40.62 -40.30 -20.93
C GLY A 633 40.70 -39.32 -22.11
N ASN A 634 40.62 -38.00 -21.86
CA ASN A 634 40.66 -36.94 -22.87
C ASN A 634 41.91 -36.08 -22.77
N ASP A 635 41.97 -35.04 -23.63
CA ASP A 635 43.11 -34.17 -23.78
C ASP A 635 43.01 -32.93 -22.88
N LEU A 636 44.20 -32.43 -22.46
CA LEU A 636 44.35 -31.20 -21.68
C LEU A 636 45.12 -30.19 -22.53
N ASN A 637 44.56 -28.98 -22.69
CA ASN A 637 45.19 -27.89 -23.39
C ASN A 637 45.63 -26.81 -22.38
N ASN A 638 46.94 -26.72 -22.09
CA ASN A 638 47.56 -25.72 -21.24
C ASN A 638 48.42 -24.73 -22.06
N LEU A 639 47.99 -24.38 -23.28
CA LEU A 639 48.73 -23.44 -24.14
C LEU A 639 48.93 -22.09 -23.43
N GLY A 640 50.16 -21.73 -23.13
CA GLY A 640 50.51 -20.49 -22.41
C GLY A 640 49.89 -20.38 -21.01
N GLY A 641 49.29 -21.43 -20.49
CA GLY A 641 48.61 -21.47 -19.20
C GLY A 641 49.51 -21.92 -18.02
N LEU A 642 48.97 -21.84 -16.82
CA LEU A 642 49.65 -22.26 -15.58
C LEU A 642 48.82 -23.30 -14.82
N ILE A 643 49.41 -24.46 -14.56
CA ILE A 643 48.89 -25.45 -13.62
C ILE A 643 49.92 -25.60 -12.52
N THR A 644 49.57 -25.23 -11.30
CA THR A 644 50.53 -25.32 -10.18
C THR A 644 49.89 -25.87 -8.88
N ALA A 645 50.66 -26.61 -8.11
CA ALA A 645 50.26 -27.05 -6.77
C ALA A 645 51.43 -26.94 -5.78
N ASP A 646 51.18 -26.36 -4.59
CA ASP A 646 52.16 -26.37 -3.52
C ASP A 646 52.22 -27.75 -2.83
N GLY A 647 51.11 -28.49 -2.84
CA GLY A 647 51.00 -29.88 -2.38
C GLY A 647 51.14 -30.91 -3.51
N GLN A 648 50.51 -32.07 -3.29
CA GLN A 648 50.54 -33.16 -4.27
C GLN A 648 49.76 -32.83 -5.53
N LEU A 649 50.43 -32.90 -6.68
CA LEU A 649 49.83 -32.77 -8.01
C LEU A 649 49.60 -34.14 -8.64
N THR A 650 48.35 -34.44 -9.01
CA THR A 650 47.99 -35.74 -9.58
C THR A 650 47.25 -35.54 -10.91
N PHE A 651 47.69 -36.22 -11.93
CA PHE A 651 46.96 -36.37 -13.20
C PHE A 651 46.47 -37.79 -13.34
N SER A 652 45.20 -37.99 -13.64
CA SER A 652 44.63 -39.29 -13.91
C SER A 652 43.89 -39.32 -15.23
N ARG A 653 43.94 -40.46 -15.90
CA ARG A 653 43.27 -40.69 -17.19
C ARG A 653 43.47 -39.57 -18.21
N LEU A 654 44.70 -39.04 -18.31
CA LEU A 654 45.11 -38.07 -19.29
C LEU A 654 45.51 -38.77 -20.58
N ARG A 655 44.99 -38.36 -21.74
CA ARG A 655 45.38 -38.89 -23.04
C ARG A 655 46.52 -38.11 -23.65
N ASP A 656 46.32 -36.84 -23.99
CA ASP A 656 47.34 -35.98 -24.50
C ASP A 656 47.43 -34.64 -23.73
N LEU A 657 48.60 -34.07 -23.63
CA LEU A 657 48.86 -32.73 -23.05
C LEU A 657 49.44 -31.79 -24.11
N ASN A 658 48.81 -30.67 -24.33
CA ASN A 658 49.42 -29.53 -24.98
C ASN A 658 49.85 -28.53 -23.88
N ASN A 659 51.16 -28.45 -23.59
CA ASN A 659 51.80 -27.49 -22.68
C ASN A 659 52.67 -26.50 -23.39
N GLN A 660 52.41 -26.21 -24.69
CA GLN A 660 53.19 -25.26 -25.47
C GLN A 660 53.17 -23.87 -24.80
N SER A 661 54.35 -23.33 -24.51
CA SER A 661 54.51 -22.06 -23.77
C SER A 661 53.85 -22.00 -22.40
N GLY A 662 53.28 -23.10 -21.93
CA GLY A 662 52.60 -23.22 -20.61
C GLY A 662 53.54 -23.71 -19.52
N GLU A 663 53.04 -23.74 -18.29
CA GLU A 663 53.79 -24.28 -17.13
C GLU A 663 52.90 -25.26 -16.36
N VAL A 664 53.48 -26.43 -16.02
CA VAL A 664 52.95 -27.36 -15.05
C VAL A 664 53.99 -27.54 -13.95
N SER A 665 53.67 -27.17 -12.74
CA SER A 665 54.63 -27.15 -11.63
C SER A 665 54.02 -27.67 -10.31
N SER A 666 54.90 -28.28 -9.47
CA SER A 666 54.54 -28.66 -8.11
C SER A 666 55.75 -28.53 -7.18
N ALA A 667 55.48 -28.13 -5.92
CA ALA A 667 56.47 -28.18 -4.85
C ALA A 667 56.79 -29.63 -4.39
N GLN A 668 55.90 -30.59 -4.69
CA GLN A 668 56.06 -32.01 -4.35
C GLN A 668 56.40 -32.86 -5.58
N SER A 669 56.75 -34.14 -5.37
CA SER A 669 56.91 -35.07 -6.48
C SER A 669 55.59 -35.29 -7.21
N PHE A 670 55.62 -35.35 -8.52
CA PHE A 670 54.46 -35.73 -9.30
C PHE A 670 54.82 -36.56 -10.53
N THR A 671 53.82 -37.27 -11.00
CA THR A 671 53.90 -38.09 -12.20
C THR A 671 52.95 -37.53 -13.26
N LEU A 672 53.45 -37.33 -14.46
CA LEU A 672 52.69 -36.96 -15.62
C LEU A 672 52.79 -38.03 -16.70
N SER A 673 51.68 -38.66 -17.03
CA SER A 673 51.66 -39.74 -18.01
C SER A 673 50.59 -39.51 -19.07
N GLY A 674 50.95 -39.74 -20.34
CA GLY A 674 50.01 -39.59 -21.45
C GLY A 674 50.51 -40.30 -22.72
N ARG A 675 49.71 -40.21 -23.80
CA ARG A 675 50.11 -40.71 -25.13
C ARG A 675 51.10 -39.71 -25.78
N THR A 676 50.67 -38.44 -25.93
CA THR A 676 51.51 -37.35 -26.47
C THR A 676 51.56 -36.25 -25.42
N LEU A 677 52.77 -35.87 -25.03
CA LEU A 677 53.03 -34.70 -24.16
C LEU A 677 53.85 -33.69 -24.96
N ASP A 678 53.20 -32.58 -25.35
CA ASP A 678 53.89 -31.48 -26.08
C ASP A 678 54.21 -30.38 -25.06
N ASN A 679 55.50 -30.29 -24.68
CA ASN A 679 56.06 -29.27 -23.81
C ASN A 679 56.93 -28.29 -24.60
N SER A 680 56.68 -28.11 -25.91
CA SER A 680 57.48 -27.21 -26.76
C SER A 680 57.39 -25.76 -26.25
N SER A 681 58.53 -25.13 -25.94
CA SER A 681 58.61 -23.82 -25.26
C SER A 681 57.94 -23.74 -23.89
N GLY A 682 57.43 -24.83 -23.36
CA GLY A 682 56.74 -24.93 -22.05
C GLY A 682 57.67 -25.39 -20.89
N LYS A 683 57.10 -25.51 -19.71
CA LYS A 683 57.83 -25.93 -18.52
C LYS A 683 57.07 -27.04 -17.79
N LEU A 684 57.77 -28.10 -17.44
CA LEU A 684 57.33 -29.11 -16.47
C LEU A 684 58.31 -29.10 -15.32
N ILE A 685 57.88 -28.71 -14.11
CA ILE A 685 58.82 -28.45 -12.99
C ILE A 685 58.31 -29.13 -11.70
N SER A 686 59.20 -29.89 -11.04
CA SER A 686 59.01 -30.34 -9.69
C SER A 686 60.12 -29.83 -8.78
N SER A 687 59.81 -29.29 -7.61
CA SER A 687 60.78 -29.01 -6.56
C SER A 687 61.29 -30.30 -5.85
N ASN A 688 60.76 -31.44 -6.25
CA ASN A 688 61.17 -32.75 -5.77
C ASN A 688 61.44 -33.70 -6.95
N VAL A 689 60.90 -34.89 -7.00
CA VAL A 689 61.08 -35.82 -8.15
C VAL A 689 59.98 -35.63 -9.18
N LEU A 690 60.36 -35.46 -10.43
CA LEU A 690 59.45 -35.46 -11.57
C LEU A 690 59.55 -36.76 -12.36
N THR A 691 58.43 -37.40 -12.59
CA THR A 691 58.32 -38.56 -13.46
C THR A 691 57.46 -38.24 -14.67
N VAL A 692 57.97 -38.37 -15.88
CA VAL A 692 57.26 -38.11 -17.12
C VAL A 692 57.23 -39.41 -17.95
N GLY A 693 56.03 -39.84 -18.31
CA GLY A 693 55.83 -41.02 -19.14
C GLY A 693 55.00 -40.72 -20.38
N ALA A 694 55.55 -40.87 -21.60
CA ALA A 694 54.78 -40.63 -22.81
C ALA A 694 55.25 -41.49 -24.00
N THR A 695 54.26 -41.93 -24.84
CA THR A 695 54.65 -42.53 -26.10
C THR A 695 55.45 -41.55 -26.96
N ASN A 696 54.96 -40.29 -27.05
CA ASN A 696 55.69 -39.20 -27.72
C ASN A 696 55.84 -38.01 -26.76
N LEU A 697 57.07 -37.64 -26.46
CA LEU A 697 57.40 -36.45 -25.67
C LEU A 697 58.07 -35.43 -26.54
N LEU A 698 57.44 -34.26 -26.72
CA LEU A 698 58.00 -33.11 -27.47
C LEU A 698 58.43 -32.07 -26.43
N ASN A 699 59.71 -31.69 -26.44
CA ASN A 699 60.31 -30.70 -25.51
C ASN A 699 61.20 -29.69 -26.25
N GLN A 700 60.92 -29.41 -27.50
CA GLN A 700 61.69 -28.43 -28.29
C GLN A 700 61.63 -27.03 -27.63
N ASN A 701 62.78 -26.43 -27.32
CA ASN A 701 62.87 -25.17 -26.57
C ASN A 701 62.18 -25.18 -25.21
N GLY A 702 61.76 -26.33 -24.71
CA GLY A 702 61.04 -26.53 -23.43
C GLY A 702 61.98 -26.92 -22.28
N LEU A 703 61.46 -26.82 -21.03
CA LEU A 703 62.16 -27.23 -19.81
C LEU A 703 61.38 -28.34 -19.11
N ILE A 704 62.01 -29.46 -18.87
CA ILE A 704 61.53 -30.49 -17.98
C ILE A 704 62.54 -30.63 -16.85
N SER A 705 62.13 -30.31 -15.62
CA SER A 705 63.07 -30.24 -14.46
C SER A 705 62.50 -30.87 -13.22
N GLY A 706 63.22 -31.78 -12.60
CA GLY A 706 62.98 -32.28 -11.27
C GLY A 706 64.17 -31.96 -10.35
N TRP A 707 63.92 -31.23 -9.23
CA TRP A 707 65.04 -30.81 -8.36
C TRP A 707 65.80 -31.98 -7.75
N GLN A 708 65.05 -32.92 -7.17
CA GLN A 708 65.65 -34.12 -6.49
C GLN A 708 65.86 -35.33 -7.43
N GLY A 709 65.31 -35.26 -8.63
CA GLY A 709 65.45 -36.32 -9.63
C GLY A 709 64.46 -36.15 -10.78
N LEU A 710 64.84 -36.59 -11.96
CA LEU A 710 64.01 -36.60 -13.15
C LEU A 710 64.01 -38.00 -13.79
N ASN A 711 62.83 -38.59 -13.91
CA ASN A 711 62.64 -39.85 -14.62
C ASN A 711 61.79 -39.62 -15.88
N VAL A 712 62.32 -39.97 -17.04
CA VAL A 712 61.61 -39.88 -18.30
C VAL A 712 61.51 -41.26 -18.95
N SER A 713 60.30 -41.65 -19.37
CA SER A 713 60.09 -42.94 -20.00
C SER A 713 59.15 -42.82 -21.20
N GLY A 714 59.35 -43.67 -22.20
CA GLY A 714 58.45 -43.68 -23.38
C GLY A 714 59.03 -44.36 -24.61
N ASN A 715 58.50 -43.94 -25.77
CA ASN A 715 59.02 -44.42 -27.02
C ASN A 715 59.94 -43.39 -27.69
N ARG A 716 59.45 -42.13 -27.90
CA ARG A 716 60.18 -41.05 -28.58
C ARG A 716 60.29 -39.81 -27.70
N LEU A 717 61.49 -39.23 -27.61
CA LEU A 717 61.72 -37.92 -27.00
C LEU A 717 62.40 -37.00 -28.04
N ASP A 718 61.76 -35.88 -28.32
CA ASP A 718 62.31 -34.79 -29.13
C ASP A 718 62.68 -33.61 -28.26
N ASN A 719 63.95 -33.51 -27.87
CA ASN A 719 64.51 -32.46 -27.00
C ASN A 719 65.40 -31.46 -27.82
N ARG A 720 65.21 -31.36 -29.13
CA ARG A 720 66.00 -30.48 -29.99
C ARG A 720 65.72 -28.97 -29.75
N ASN A 721 66.48 -28.11 -30.43
CA ASN A 721 66.23 -26.68 -30.43
C ASN A 721 66.30 -26.06 -29.03
N SER A 722 67.33 -26.33 -28.24
CA SER A 722 67.57 -25.85 -26.88
C SER A 722 66.60 -26.42 -25.84
N GLY A 723 65.91 -27.54 -26.12
CA GLY A 723 65.11 -28.26 -25.13
C GLY A 723 66.02 -28.75 -23.99
N THR A 724 65.53 -28.67 -22.75
CA THR A 724 66.34 -29.00 -21.57
C THR A 724 65.62 -29.99 -20.69
N LEU A 725 66.29 -31.11 -20.37
CA LEU A 725 65.96 -32.03 -19.28
C LEU A 725 66.94 -31.81 -18.16
N SER A 726 66.49 -31.56 -16.93
CA SER A 726 67.39 -31.20 -15.82
C SER A 726 67.04 -31.90 -14.53
N SER A 727 68.00 -32.43 -13.82
CA SER A 727 67.95 -32.78 -12.42
C SER A 727 68.96 -31.98 -11.64
N ARG A 728 68.55 -31.03 -10.77
CA ARG A 728 69.45 -30.07 -10.16
C ARG A 728 70.17 -30.60 -8.91
N ASN A 729 69.59 -31.59 -8.25
CA ASN A 729 70.17 -32.19 -7.01
C ASN A 729 70.00 -33.70 -6.94
N GLY A 730 69.72 -34.33 -8.05
CA GLY A 730 69.48 -35.75 -8.13
C GLY A 730 69.92 -36.37 -9.45
N ASN A 731 69.44 -37.56 -9.72
CA ASN A 731 69.73 -38.30 -10.96
C ASN A 731 68.76 -37.90 -12.07
N LEU A 732 69.23 -37.95 -13.32
CA LEU A 732 68.40 -37.93 -14.51
C LEU A 732 68.42 -39.31 -15.16
N VAL A 733 67.25 -39.93 -15.26
CA VAL A 733 67.07 -41.21 -15.91
C VAL A 733 66.09 -41.06 -17.09
N THR A 734 66.56 -41.42 -18.29
CA THR A 734 65.76 -41.43 -19.51
C THR A 734 65.75 -42.87 -20.03
N THR A 735 64.55 -43.45 -20.18
CA THR A 735 64.35 -44.83 -20.70
C THR A 735 63.38 -44.82 -21.83
N LEU A 736 63.87 -44.94 -23.07
CA LEU A 736 63.06 -44.93 -24.28
C LEU A 736 63.18 -46.25 -25.01
N THR A 737 62.09 -46.70 -25.58
CA THR A 737 62.06 -47.88 -26.45
C THR A 737 62.38 -47.57 -27.92
N GLY A 738 62.45 -46.29 -28.30
CA GLY A 738 62.76 -45.77 -29.61
C GLY A 738 63.81 -44.67 -29.56
N GLU A 739 63.56 -43.51 -30.25
CA GLU A 739 64.59 -42.49 -30.48
C GLU A 739 64.65 -41.41 -29.42
N LEU A 740 65.85 -40.94 -29.12
CA LEU A 740 66.13 -39.67 -28.44
C LEU A 740 66.76 -38.68 -29.41
N LEU A 741 66.06 -37.59 -29.68
CA LEU A 741 66.60 -36.46 -30.48
C LEU A 741 66.98 -35.34 -29.54
N ASN A 742 68.29 -35.08 -29.38
CA ASN A 742 68.84 -34.03 -28.50
C ASN A 742 69.76 -33.04 -29.28
N GLY A 743 69.62 -33.04 -30.61
CA GLY A 743 70.39 -32.16 -31.45
C GLY A 743 70.04 -30.66 -31.33
N GLY A 744 70.80 -29.77 -31.93
CA GLY A 744 70.52 -28.35 -31.99
C GLY A 744 70.42 -27.67 -30.61
N ASN A 745 71.48 -27.80 -29.80
CA ASN A 745 71.64 -27.27 -28.43
C ASN A 745 70.69 -27.91 -27.43
N GLY A 746 70.04 -29.05 -27.71
CA GLY A 746 69.32 -29.82 -26.72
C GLY A 746 70.24 -30.26 -25.53
N ALA A 747 69.74 -30.28 -24.30
CA ALA A 747 70.51 -30.54 -23.14
C ALA A 747 69.88 -31.57 -22.19
N LEU A 748 70.59 -32.60 -21.80
CA LEU A 748 70.27 -33.48 -20.68
C LEU A 748 71.30 -33.26 -19.60
N VAL A 749 70.92 -32.68 -18.46
CA VAL A 749 71.85 -32.22 -17.41
C VAL A 749 71.45 -32.79 -16.08
N SER A 750 72.39 -33.48 -15.37
CA SER A 750 72.19 -33.98 -14.02
C SER A 750 73.34 -33.54 -13.10
N GLN A 751 72.98 -33.12 -11.86
CA GLN A 751 74.00 -32.83 -10.85
C GLN A 751 74.66 -34.12 -10.35
N ASN A 752 73.93 -35.24 -10.30
CA ASN A 752 74.44 -36.54 -9.95
C ASN A 752 74.64 -37.41 -11.21
N THR A 753 74.02 -38.56 -11.32
CA THR A 753 74.20 -39.46 -12.46
C THR A 753 73.20 -39.13 -13.60
N LEU A 754 73.68 -39.30 -14.82
CA LEU A 754 72.86 -39.28 -16.03
C LEU A 754 72.80 -40.70 -16.60
N SER A 755 71.59 -41.27 -16.71
CA SER A 755 71.40 -42.56 -17.37
C SER A 755 70.45 -42.39 -18.56
N VAL A 756 70.90 -42.78 -19.72
CA VAL A 756 70.10 -42.74 -20.98
C VAL A 756 70.07 -44.12 -21.59
N THR A 757 68.86 -44.61 -21.78
CA THR A 757 68.59 -45.83 -22.55
C THR A 757 67.67 -45.48 -23.73
N ALA A 758 68.11 -45.80 -24.98
CA ALA A 758 67.32 -45.56 -26.16
C ALA A 758 67.70 -46.51 -27.28
N ASP A 759 66.81 -46.72 -28.25
CA ASP A 759 67.16 -47.47 -29.44
C ASP A 759 68.14 -46.65 -30.33
N SER A 760 67.86 -45.36 -30.54
CA SER A 760 68.79 -44.43 -31.19
C SER A 760 68.94 -43.12 -30.45
N LEU A 761 70.11 -42.49 -30.54
CA LEU A 761 70.38 -41.20 -29.93
C LEU A 761 71.05 -40.30 -30.94
N ASP A 762 70.34 -39.19 -31.28
CA ASP A 762 70.95 -38.07 -32.04
C ASP A 762 71.24 -36.93 -31.06
N ASN A 763 72.52 -36.72 -30.75
CA ASN A 763 73.04 -35.63 -29.91
C ASN A 763 73.87 -34.62 -30.72
N SER A 764 73.63 -34.51 -32.04
CA SER A 764 74.43 -33.60 -32.93
C SER A 764 74.27 -32.13 -32.49
N GLY A 765 75.39 -31.56 -31.91
CA GLY A 765 75.37 -30.24 -31.28
C GLY A 765 74.57 -30.14 -30.02
N GLY A 766 74.20 -31.25 -29.35
CA GLY A 766 73.52 -31.31 -28.07
C GLY A 766 74.50 -31.48 -26.91
N ILE A 767 73.98 -31.40 -25.68
CA ILE A 767 74.75 -31.50 -24.43
C ILE A 767 74.14 -32.69 -23.59
N LEU A 768 75.02 -33.61 -23.22
CA LEU A 768 74.79 -34.63 -22.17
C LEU A 768 75.82 -34.38 -21.06
N SER A 769 75.29 -34.02 -19.85
CA SER A 769 76.20 -33.62 -18.77
C SER A 769 75.77 -34.21 -17.45
N SER A 770 76.71 -34.73 -16.66
CA SER A 770 76.47 -35.22 -15.31
C SER A 770 77.61 -34.81 -14.36
N GLY A 771 77.23 -34.59 -13.06
CA GLY A 771 78.20 -34.21 -12.02
C GLY A 771 79.02 -35.38 -11.50
N THR A 772 78.54 -36.58 -11.51
CA THR A 772 79.19 -37.76 -10.91
C THR A 772 79.49 -38.93 -11.88
N GLY A 773 78.58 -39.23 -12.77
CA GLY A 773 78.73 -40.33 -13.70
C GLY A 773 77.64 -40.35 -14.79
N GLN A 774 78.02 -40.89 -15.96
CA GLN A 774 77.13 -40.93 -17.11
C GLN A 774 77.07 -42.36 -17.66
N THR A 775 75.86 -42.86 -17.91
CA THR A 775 75.63 -44.14 -18.57
C THR A 775 74.76 -43.97 -19.77
N LEU A 776 75.24 -44.32 -20.93
CA LEU A 776 74.48 -44.30 -22.18
C LEU A 776 74.33 -45.74 -22.71
N THR A 777 73.10 -46.22 -22.86
CA THR A 777 72.79 -47.50 -23.45
C THR A 777 71.97 -47.27 -24.73
N VAL A 778 72.59 -47.39 -25.85
CA VAL A 778 72.00 -47.16 -27.18
C VAL A 778 72.14 -48.45 -27.98
N SER A 779 70.98 -49.04 -28.39
CA SER A 779 70.94 -50.33 -29.11
C SER A 779 71.22 -50.18 -30.61
N GLY A 780 70.95 -49.03 -31.19
CA GLY A 780 71.13 -48.74 -32.59
C GLY A 780 72.18 -47.64 -32.82
N VAL A 781 71.74 -46.55 -33.48
CA VAL A 781 72.66 -45.44 -33.90
C VAL A 781 72.79 -44.42 -32.76
N LEU A 782 74.10 -44.05 -32.46
CA LEU A 782 74.44 -42.89 -31.66
C LEU A 782 75.13 -41.88 -32.56
N ASN A 783 74.59 -40.70 -32.69
CA ASN A 783 75.13 -39.56 -33.42
C ASN A 783 75.44 -38.44 -32.42
N ASN A 784 76.71 -37.95 -32.40
CA ASN A 784 77.18 -36.93 -31.42
C ASN A 784 77.99 -35.80 -32.07
#